data_9b57fe33e1f204cf638ea0e0e90c4cf0
#
_entry.id   9b57fe33e1f204cf638ea0e0e90c4cf0
#
_cell.length_a   1.000
_cell.length_b   1.000
_cell.length_c   1.000
_cell.angle_alpha   90.00
_cell.angle_beta   90.00
_cell.angle_gamma   90.00
#
_symmetry.space_group_name_H-M   'P 1'
#
loop_
_entity.id
_entity.type
_entity.pdbx_description
1 polymer ?
#
loop_
_entity_poly.entity_id
_entity_poly.type
_entity_poly.pdbx_seq_one_letter_code
_entity_poly.pdbx_strand_id
1 'polypeptide(L)'
;QIQPPLRGDGFQIGGPLPARYYRAHEEALINDKRARLQKQVGEAKTKLASLTKELEKRIPRQASGFGLQAIGGGLGNDYIYDPANVTDGKPHYTVASSDGKAWSYFTDGKPAQRYGSKSGTNNGKWFGDLPKPEHITLGAYTEGDGRARGGDHKGAFAEVLIYGQVLNEEQRGALDRYVKARYHGEGQAPEPPTDGLRFWLDAGDIDANAETPNPAEGSRIAAWVDKVTGTALGQTKPARQPKMSRLGQSPAVYFDNSFLLGSIARGGLAKFLDDQAGTMVVIFSAESKGEVYGFAVGGGGAMLSTFVTPDGAGGKLRDRVYDYSNDLFTKNERDLFYSLENRDRFVKQSLKRLQPEAMSLRHSFGPPYEPGVPVTRVKLRGEFDNDGKVVKAGFPSIVTGHTKPAAIRLDPFKRWPTRSRRMALAKWIASPDNPLTARVMMNRLWYRHFGRGIVKTPSDFGKLSGGATHPELLDWLAGQFVNQRWSLKAMHRLIVTSSTYRQSSFVVNETASAADPLNDLWWRYEQRRLDAEAIRDSVLTASGRLNNELYGLPIFPPLPGDIAETVKYSENKWDTQVGHEGRKRSIYIYQQRTLNMPFMQAFDSTVCDESRPRRRTSVTPLQALSLFNGDFVNEEATALAKRVLREAAGSVPEQIRLAYRYTLSRPPSPEEAKHFGDLLVQAEDPAAALNGFCRVLLNTNEFVYID
;
A
#
# COMPACT_ATOMS: atom_id res chain seq x y z
N GLN A 1 -31.69 -9.27 -1.53
CA GLN A 1 -31.96 -8.31 -2.61
C GLN A 1 -30.62 -7.77 -3.08
N ILE A 2 -30.27 -8.10 -4.32
CA ILE A 2 -29.10 -7.53 -4.98
C ILE A 2 -29.49 -6.10 -5.34
N GLN A 3 -28.86 -5.12 -4.71
CA GLN A 3 -29.08 -3.71 -5.07
C GLN A 3 -28.77 -3.47 -6.55
N PRO A 4 -29.54 -2.61 -7.24
CA PRO A 4 -29.26 -2.28 -8.62
C PRO A 4 -27.91 -1.57 -8.73
N PRO A 5 -27.18 -1.78 -9.83
CA PRO A 5 -25.82 -1.30 -10.02
C PRO A 5 -25.74 0.23 -10.09
N LEU A 6 -24.79 0.80 -9.35
CA LEU A 6 -24.27 2.14 -9.61
C LEU A 6 -23.41 2.09 -10.89
N ARG A 7 -23.45 3.16 -11.71
CA ARG A 7 -22.72 3.23 -12.98
C ARG A 7 -21.20 3.14 -12.75
N GLY A 8 -20.54 2.29 -13.50
CA GLY A 8 -19.09 2.43 -13.74
C GLY A 8 -18.16 1.39 -13.11
N ASP A 9 -18.64 0.44 -12.29
CA ASP A 9 -17.73 -0.44 -11.54
C ASP A 9 -17.58 -1.83 -12.18
N GLY A 10 -16.33 -2.27 -12.40
CA GLY A 10 -16.01 -3.56 -13.00
C GLY A 10 -16.33 -4.75 -12.09
N PHE A 11 -15.59 -4.93 -11.04
CA PHE A 11 -15.82 -5.97 -10.02
C PHE A 11 -16.29 -5.31 -8.72
N GLN A 12 -17.36 -5.83 -8.16
CA GLN A 12 -17.81 -5.43 -6.84
C GLN A 12 -17.94 -6.67 -5.95
N ILE A 13 -17.40 -6.58 -4.73
CA ILE A 13 -17.75 -7.53 -3.68
C ILE A 13 -19.25 -7.35 -3.40
N GLY A 14 -20.01 -8.44 -3.38
CA GLY A 14 -21.45 -8.40 -3.17
C GLY A 14 -21.83 -7.76 -1.85
N GLY A 15 -23.04 -7.22 -1.77
CA GLY A 15 -23.60 -6.71 -0.51
C GLY A 15 -23.81 -7.83 0.52
N PRO A 16 -24.17 -7.47 1.77
CA PRO A 16 -24.33 -8.41 2.86
C PRO A 16 -25.35 -9.50 2.50
N LEU A 17 -25.01 -10.74 2.82
CA LEU A 17 -25.93 -11.86 2.67
C LEU A 17 -27.09 -11.73 3.68
N PRO A 18 -28.32 -12.08 3.31
CA PRO A 18 -29.43 -12.08 4.24
C PRO A 18 -29.14 -12.99 5.46
N ALA A 19 -29.60 -12.60 6.64
CA ALA A 19 -29.39 -13.32 7.90
C ALA A 19 -29.76 -14.82 7.84
N ARG A 20 -30.71 -15.20 6.98
CA ARG A 20 -31.10 -16.61 6.76
C ARG A 20 -29.98 -17.54 6.25
N TYR A 21 -28.86 -17.00 5.78
CA TYR A 21 -27.70 -17.77 5.34
C TYR A 21 -26.71 -18.05 6.47
N TYR A 22 -26.96 -17.50 7.67
CA TYR A 22 -26.16 -17.75 8.85
C TYR A 22 -26.82 -18.77 9.76
N ARG A 23 -25.98 -19.59 10.37
CA ARG A 23 -26.41 -20.32 11.55
C ARG A 23 -26.39 -19.40 12.76
N ALA A 24 -27.31 -19.60 13.71
CA ALA A 24 -27.42 -18.74 14.89
C ALA A 24 -26.10 -18.56 15.68
N HIS A 25 -25.26 -19.61 15.75
CA HIS A 25 -23.96 -19.54 16.43
C HIS A 25 -22.92 -18.68 15.66
N GLU A 26 -23.00 -18.65 14.32
CA GLU A 26 -22.12 -17.81 13.48
C GLU A 26 -22.49 -16.34 13.66
N GLU A 27 -23.77 -16.04 13.76
CA GLU A 27 -24.27 -14.70 14.04
C GLU A 27 -23.83 -14.21 15.43
N ALA A 28 -23.89 -15.07 16.44
CA ALA A 28 -23.39 -14.76 17.78
C ALA A 28 -21.90 -14.45 17.78
N LEU A 29 -21.08 -15.25 17.08
CA LEU A 29 -19.64 -15.01 16.94
C LEU A 29 -19.32 -13.69 16.22
N ILE A 30 -20.06 -13.37 15.16
CA ILE A 30 -19.90 -12.11 14.43
C ILE A 30 -20.27 -10.92 15.33
N ASN A 31 -21.35 -11.02 16.09
CA ASN A 31 -21.78 -9.97 17.01
C ASN A 31 -20.81 -9.76 18.17
N ASP A 32 -20.27 -10.81 18.77
CA ASP A 32 -19.24 -10.74 19.80
C ASP A 32 -17.96 -10.08 19.23
N LYS A 33 -17.53 -10.49 18.05
CA LYS A 33 -16.38 -9.87 17.39
C LYS A 33 -16.62 -8.40 17.05
N ARG A 34 -17.83 -8.05 16.61
CA ARG A 34 -18.21 -6.65 16.36
C ARG A 34 -18.12 -5.82 17.65
N ALA A 35 -18.63 -6.35 18.77
CA ALA A 35 -18.56 -5.68 20.06
C ALA A 35 -17.10 -5.46 20.52
N ARG A 36 -16.24 -6.48 20.39
CA ARG A 36 -14.79 -6.35 20.71
C ARG A 36 -14.10 -5.32 19.83
N LEU A 37 -14.37 -5.32 18.53
CA LEU A 37 -13.81 -4.35 17.60
C LEU A 37 -14.30 -2.92 17.90
N GLN A 38 -15.58 -2.74 18.21
CA GLN A 38 -16.13 -1.45 18.62
C GLN A 38 -15.47 -0.90 19.88
N LYS A 39 -15.20 -1.76 20.86
CA LYS A 39 -14.45 -1.41 22.07
C LYS A 39 -13.02 -0.97 21.72
N GLN A 40 -12.32 -1.73 20.87
CA GLN A 40 -10.96 -1.39 20.42
C GLN A 40 -10.91 -0.06 19.65
N VAL A 41 -11.94 0.24 18.83
CA VAL A 41 -12.08 1.57 18.18
C VAL A 41 -12.20 2.67 19.22
N GLY A 42 -13.04 2.47 20.23
CA GLY A 42 -13.24 3.46 21.29
C GLY A 42 -11.92 3.75 22.03
N GLU A 43 -11.21 2.71 22.45
CA GLU A 43 -9.92 2.83 23.12
C GLU A 43 -8.84 3.50 22.23
N ALA A 44 -8.73 3.09 20.98
CA ALA A 44 -7.77 3.69 20.05
C ALA A 44 -8.10 5.17 19.76
N LYS A 45 -9.36 5.52 19.57
CA LYS A 45 -9.80 6.91 19.39
C LYS A 45 -9.49 7.79 20.60
N THR A 46 -9.73 7.31 21.79
CA THR A 46 -9.45 8.06 23.02
C THR A 46 -7.95 8.33 23.16
N LYS A 47 -7.12 7.31 22.94
CA LYS A 47 -5.66 7.44 22.98
C LYS A 47 -5.13 8.35 21.87
N LEU A 48 -5.67 8.19 20.66
CA LEU A 48 -5.28 9.05 19.52
C LEU A 48 -5.68 10.51 19.78
N ALA A 49 -6.87 10.77 20.29
CA ALA A 49 -7.32 12.14 20.60
C ALA A 49 -6.46 12.80 21.68
N SER A 50 -6.06 12.05 22.71
CA SER A 50 -5.17 12.55 23.75
C SER A 50 -3.78 12.88 23.19
N LEU A 51 -3.19 11.97 22.42
CA LEU A 51 -1.89 12.17 21.79
C LEU A 51 -1.94 13.33 20.78
N THR A 52 -2.99 13.38 19.95
CA THR A 52 -3.23 14.49 19.01
C THR A 52 -3.19 15.84 19.71
N LYS A 53 -3.96 15.99 20.80
CA LYS A 53 -4.02 17.25 21.57
C LYS A 53 -2.66 17.62 22.19
N GLU A 54 -1.85 16.65 22.55
CA GLU A 54 -0.51 16.88 23.07
C GLU A 54 0.46 17.29 21.96
N LEU A 55 0.46 16.60 20.84
CA LEU A 55 1.34 16.89 19.70
C LEU A 55 1.00 18.25 19.06
N GLU A 56 -0.28 18.59 18.95
CA GLU A 56 -0.73 19.90 18.41
C GLU A 56 -0.22 21.09 19.20
N LYS A 57 0.03 20.95 20.50
CA LYS A 57 0.61 22.04 21.31
C LYS A 57 2.06 22.37 20.93
N ARG A 58 2.79 21.41 20.35
CA ARG A 58 4.19 21.57 19.97
C ARG A 58 4.35 22.10 18.55
N ILE A 59 3.34 21.91 17.69
CA ILE A 59 3.40 22.38 16.30
C ILE A 59 3.24 23.89 16.26
N PRO A 60 4.15 24.63 15.62
CA PRO A 60 3.99 26.06 15.44
C PRO A 60 2.67 26.38 14.74
N ARG A 61 1.91 27.32 15.28
CA ARG A 61 0.59 27.68 14.75
C ARG A 61 0.65 28.40 13.41
N GLN A 62 1.80 28.96 13.09
CA GLN A 62 2.02 29.78 11.89
C GLN A 62 3.41 29.45 11.37
N ALA A 63 3.55 29.31 10.07
CA ALA A 63 4.83 29.08 9.43
C ALA A 63 4.83 29.66 8.02
N SER A 64 5.91 30.33 7.66
CA SER A 64 6.27 30.58 6.26
C SER A 64 7.39 29.61 5.89
N GLY A 65 7.61 29.36 4.62
CA GLY A 65 8.66 28.45 4.22
C GLY A 65 9.04 28.52 2.76
N PHE A 66 10.10 27.79 2.47
CA PHE A 66 10.60 27.56 1.12
C PHE A 66 10.91 26.09 0.96
N GLY A 67 10.60 25.53 -0.17
CA GLY A 67 10.89 24.11 -0.37
C GLY A 67 10.70 23.60 -1.78
N LEU A 68 11.23 22.41 -1.97
CA LEU A 68 11.08 21.59 -3.15
C LEU A 68 10.02 20.53 -2.92
N GLN A 69 9.04 20.48 -3.80
CA GLN A 69 8.00 19.46 -3.81
C GLN A 69 8.15 18.57 -5.04
N ALA A 70 8.28 17.26 -4.85
CA ALA A 70 8.28 16.29 -5.93
C ALA A 70 6.85 15.86 -6.28
N ILE A 71 6.49 15.99 -7.54
CA ILE A 71 5.24 15.55 -8.10
C ILE A 71 5.53 14.38 -9.02
N GLY A 72 5.48 13.14 -8.50
CA GLY A 72 5.63 11.95 -9.35
C GLY A 72 6.95 11.20 -9.34
N GLY A 73 7.73 11.29 -8.27
CA GLY A 73 8.81 10.33 -8.00
C GLY A 73 10.22 10.74 -8.42
N GLY A 74 11.17 10.58 -7.53
CA GLY A 74 12.60 10.69 -7.76
C GLY A 74 13.29 11.87 -7.05
N LEU A 75 12.60 12.96 -6.79
CA LEU A 75 13.06 14.04 -5.91
C LEU A 75 12.18 14.03 -4.67
N GLY A 76 12.73 13.88 -3.48
CA GLY A 76 11.95 13.94 -2.23
C GLY A 76 11.46 15.37 -1.94
N ASN A 77 10.54 15.49 -0.99
CA ASN A 77 10.09 16.79 -0.48
C ASN A 77 11.04 17.26 0.61
N ASP A 78 11.54 18.47 0.52
CA ASP A 78 12.39 19.12 1.53
C ASP A 78 11.99 20.58 1.71
N TYR A 79 11.92 21.04 2.96
CA TYR A 79 11.39 22.36 3.30
C TYR A 79 12.17 23.01 4.42
N ILE A 80 12.27 24.36 4.36
CA ILE A 80 12.65 25.21 5.48
C ILE A 80 11.41 25.98 5.91
N TYR A 81 11.13 26.00 7.21
CA TYR A 81 10.01 26.71 7.79
C TYR A 81 10.48 27.75 8.80
N ASP A 82 9.75 28.84 8.89
CA ASP A 82 9.85 29.81 9.97
C ASP A 82 8.52 29.91 10.73
N PRO A 83 8.52 29.68 12.04
CA PRO A 83 7.33 29.83 12.86
C PRO A 83 6.86 31.28 13.07
N ALA A 84 7.53 32.28 12.49
CA ALA A 84 7.14 33.67 12.59
C ALA A 84 5.71 33.92 12.07
N ASN A 85 4.95 34.76 12.75
CA ASN A 85 3.62 35.12 12.30
C ASN A 85 3.70 36.08 11.11
N VAL A 86 3.31 35.62 9.94
CA VAL A 86 3.25 36.40 8.70
C VAL A 86 1.82 36.52 8.16
N THR A 87 0.81 36.16 8.97
CA THR A 87 -0.61 36.19 8.58
C THR A 87 -1.40 37.20 9.36
N ASP A 88 -0.75 38.23 9.85
CA ASP A 88 -1.35 39.32 10.62
C ASP A 88 -1.85 40.48 9.73
N GLY A 89 -1.79 40.32 8.41
CA GLY A 89 -2.19 41.32 7.43
C GLY A 89 -1.18 42.47 7.24
N LYS A 90 -0.04 42.44 7.93
CA LYS A 90 1.01 43.43 7.78
C LYS A 90 1.98 43.07 6.66
N PRO A 91 2.83 44.03 6.22
CA PRO A 91 3.93 43.74 5.31
C PRO A 91 4.96 42.80 5.95
N HIS A 92 5.28 41.73 5.27
CA HIS A 92 6.36 40.80 5.61
C HIS A 92 7.23 40.54 4.38
N TYR A 93 8.47 40.14 4.61
CA TYR A 93 9.30 39.67 3.53
C TYR A 93 10.06 38.40 3.90
N THR A 94 10.25 37.56 2.91
CA THR A 94 11.03 36.34 3.06
C THR A 94 12.21 36.34 2.09
N VAL A 95 13.32 35.77 2.53
CA VAL A 95 14.54 35.62 1.74
C VAL A 95 14.92 34.14 1.77
N ALA A 96 14.80 33.45 0.65
CA ALA A 96 15.27 32.10 0.46
C ALA A 96 16.56 32.13 -0.36
N SER A 97 17.61 31.49 0.10
CA SER A 97 18.89 31.41 -0.64
C SER A 97 19.41 29.98 -0.70
N SER A 98 20.10 29.66 -1.78
CA SER A 98 20.85 28.42 -1.95
C SER A 98 22.27 28.70 -2.38
N ASP A 99 23.24 28.04 -1.76
CA ASP A 99 24.65 28.02 -2.18
C ASP A 99 25.01 26.78 -3.00
N GLY A 100 24.02 26.02 -3.47
CA GLY A 100 24.17 24.74 -4.15
C GLY A 100 24.39 23.56 -3.22
N LYS A 101 24.52 23.77 -1.90
CA LYS A 101 24.73 22.72 -0.89
C LYS A 101 23.71 22.75 0.22
N ALA A 102 23.25 23.94 0.59
CA ALA A 102 22.28 24.14 1.65
C ALA A 102 21.39 25.36 1.35
N TRP A 103 20.17 25.31 1.88
CA TRP A 103 19.28 26.49 1.89
C TRP A 103 19.48 27.28 3.17
N SER A 104 19.35 28.60 3.05
CA SER A 104 19.10 29.50 4.15
C SER A 104 17.79 30.24 3.91
N TYR A 105 17.06 30.51 4.99
CA TYR A 105 15.77 31.19 4.93
C TYR A 105 15.65 32.21 6.03
N PHE A 106 15.13 33.38 5.70
CA PHE A 106 14.96 34.49 6.61
C PHE A 106 13.55 35.03 6.47
N THR A 107 12.95 35.44 7.60
CA THR A 107 11.70 36.17 7.64
C THR A 107 11.94 37.46 8.38
N ASP A 108 11.61 38.61 7.77
CA ASP A 108 11.80 39.95 8.32
C ASP A 108 13.22 40.16 8.87
N GLY A 109 14.21 39.72 8.10
CA GLY A 109 15.64 39.83 8.43
C GLY A 109 16.16 38.83 9.46
N LYS A 110 15.32 37.98 10.04
CA LYS A 110 15.71 36.99 11.04
C LYS A 110 15.89 35.62 10.42
N PRO A 111 16.94 34.88 10.77
CA PRO A 111 17.15 33.54 10.25
C PRO A 111 16.08 32.58 10.77
N ALA A 112 15.54 31.75 9.88
CA ALA A 112 14.52 30.75 10.18
C ALA A 112 15.14 29.45 10.67
N GLN A 113 14.40 28.70 11.46
CA GLN A 113 14.75 27.34 11.82
C GLN A 113 14.44 26.40 10.65
N ARG A 114 15.25 25.35 10.52
CA ARG A 114 15.06 24.32 9.51
C ARG A 114 14.28 23.13 10.09
N TYR A 115 13.12 22.85 9.51
CA TYR A 115 12.34 21.67 9.79
C TYR A 115 12.22 20.86 8.49
N GLY A 116 13.09 19.90 8.29
CA GLY A 116 13.11 19.12 7.05
C GLY A 116 12.18 17.91 7.08
N SER A 117 11.48 17.62 5.99
CA SER A 117 10.95 16.28 5.79
C SER A 117 12.06 15.35 5.31
N LYS A 118 12.12 14.12 5.82
CA LYS A 118 13.20 13.15 5.49
C LYS A 118 13.05 12.48 4.13
N SER A 119 12.13 12.89 3.30
CA SER A 119 11.86 12.18 2.05
C SER A 119 12.81 12.54 0.90
N GLY A 120 13.71 13.48 1.08
CA GLY A 120 14.62 13.91 0.04
C GLY A 120 16.03 14.24 0.49
N THR A 121 16.96 14.17 -0.44
CA THR A 121 18.36 14.63 -0.32
C THR A 121 18.53 15.94 -1.09
N ASN A 122 17.57 16.86 -0.99
CA ASN A 122 17.50 18.05 -1.84
C ASN A 122 18.24 19.27 -1.26
N ASN A 123 19.18 19.04 -0.38
CA ASN A 123 19.94 20.09 0.23
C ASN A 123 20.58 20.99 -0.82
N GLY A 124 20.20 22.25 -0.79
CA GLY A 124 20.76 23.29 -1.64
C GLY A 124 20.29 23.29 -3.10
N LYS A 125 19.34 22.45 -3.49
CA LYS A 125 18.79 22.51 -4.86
C LYS A 125 18.13 23.84 -5.17
N TRP A 126 18.37 24.35 -6.37
CA TRP A 126 17.87 25.62 -6.87
C TRP A 126 17.16 25.46 -8.22
N PHE A 127 16.79 26.54 -8.86
CA PHE A 127 16.02 26.49 -10.09
C PHE A 127 16.69 25.70 -11.21
N GLY A 128 18.04 25.75 -11.33
CA GLY A 128 18.80 24.97 -12.30
C GLY A 128 18.79 23.46 -12.08
N ASP A 129 18.39 23.02 -10.89
CA ASP A 129 18.28 21.60 -10.57
C ASP A 129 16.89 21.02 -10.88
N LEU A 130 15.92 21.86 -11.30
CA LEU A 130 14.59 21.40 -11.65
C LEU A 130 14.60 20.66 -13.00
N PRO A 131 14.04 19.45 -13.09
CA PRO A 131 13.93 18.75 -14.36
C PRO A 131 12.87 19.42 -15.25
N LYS A 132 13.28 20.17 -16.26
CA LYS A 132 12.41 20.86 -17.23
C LYS A 132 11.43 21.86 -16.57
N PRO A 133 11.89 22.97 -16.02
CA PRO A 133 10.98 24.03 -15.56
C PRO A 133 10.18 24.59 -16.74
N GLU A 134 8.86 24.58 -16.65
CA GLU A 134 7.95 24.96 -17.74
C GLU A 134 7.09 26.19 -17.40
N HIS A 135 6.85 26.42 -16.10
CA HIS A 135 5.91 27.45 -15.66
C HIS A 135 6.39 28.19 -14.42
N ILE A 136 6.08 29.48 -14.41
CA ILE A 136 6.16 30.32 -13.19
C ILE A 136 4.75 30.71 -12.79
N THR A 137 4.43 30.58 -11.50
CA THR A 137 3.15 31.00 -10.96
C THR A 137 3.31 31.96 -9.79
N LEU A 138 2.38 32.88 -9.67
CA LEU A 138 2.24 33.75 -8.51
C LEU A 138 0.82 33.62 -7.97
N GLY A 139 0.67 33.31 -6.69
CA GLY A 139 -0.62 33.11 -6.05
C GLY A 139 -1.29 31.75 -6.26
N ALA A 140 -0.61 30.79 -6.89
CA ALA A 140 -1.10 29.41 -7.06
C ALA A 140 0.05 28.43 -7.25
N TYR A 141 -0.24 27.12 -7.21
CA TYR A 141 0.70 26.11 -7.64
C TYR A 141 0.25 25.44 -8.94
N THR A 142 1.20 24.90 -9.72
CA THR A 142 0.91 24.11 -10.93
C THR A 142 1.32 22.66 -10.71
N GLU A 143 0.44 21.71 -11.04
CA GLU A 143 0.84 20.31 -11.22
C GLU A 143 1.58 20.11 -12.54
N GLY A 144 2.30 18.99 -12.68
CA GLY A 144 3.15 18.69 -13.84
C GLY A 144 2.47 18.67 -15.21
N ASP A 145 1.15 18.93 -15.29
CA ASP A 145 0.40 19.12 -16.53
C ASP A 145 0.25 20.62 -16.95
N GLY A 146 0.92 21.52 -16.23
CA GLY A 146 0.89 22.96 -16.50
C GLY A 146 -0.43 23.65 -16.13
N ARG A 147 -1.36 22.97 -15.50
CA ARG A 147 -2.61 23.58 -15.05
C ARG A 147 -2.46 24.10 -13.64
N ALA A 148 -2.71 25.40 -13.46
CA ALA A 148 -2.81 25.97 -12.12
C ALA A 148 -3.98 25.29 -11.36
N ARG A 149 -3.66 24.61 -10.29
CA ARG A 149 -4.63 23.98 -9.38
C ARG A 149 -4.51 24.62 -8.02
N GLY A 150 -5.58 25.20 -7.59
CA GLY A 150 -5.63 25.94 -6.33
C GLY A 150 -5.22 27.40 -6.54
N GLY A 151 -5.81 28.25 -5.82
CA GLY A 151 -5.64 29.67 -5.81
C GLY A 151 -6.33 30.17 -4.56
N ASP A 152 -6.06 29.47 -3.46
CA ASP A 152 -6.64 29.83 -2.15
C ASP A 152 -5.80 30.92 -1.48
N HIS A 153 -4.82 31.52 -2.22
CA HIS A 153 -4.09 32.64 -1.69
C HIS A 153 -5.04 33.81 -1.46
N LYS A 154 -5.05 34.25 -0.23
CA LYS A 154 -5.73 35.50 0.16
C LYS A 154 -4.72 36.41 0.80
N GLY A 155 -4.29 37.40 0.05
CA GLY A 155 -3.26 38.35 0.48
C GLY A 155 -2.68 39.14 -0.67
N ALA A 156 -1.77 40.03 -0.41
CA ALA A 156 -1.16 40.93 -1.38
C ALA A 156 0.33 40.59 -1.58
N PHE A 157 0.80 40.64 -2.82
CA PHE A 157 2.21 40.68 -3.17
C PHE A 157 2.61 42.08 -3.61
N ALA A 158 3.72 42.57 -3.08
CA ALA A 158 4.27 43.85 -3.45
C ALA A 158 5.44 43.72 -4.42
N GLU A 159 6.38 42.80 -4.14
CA GLU A 159 7.53 42.56 -4.99
C GLU A 159 7.99 41.08 -4.93
N VAL A 160 8.59 40.64 -6.04
CA VAL A 160 9.37 39.42 -6.11
C VAL A 160 10.69 39.74 -6.79
N LEU A 161 11.82 39.44 -6.11
CA LEU A 161 13.16 39.67 -6.63
C LEU A 161 13.92 38.34 -6.63
N ILE A 162 14.62 38.02 -7.73
CA ILE A 162 15.47 36.82 -7.82
C ILE A 162 16.88 37.25 -8.26
N TYR A 163 17.86 36.83 -7.49
CA TYR A 163 19.28 37.04 -7.74
C TYR A 163 19.94 35.75 -8.17
N GLY A 164 20.83 35.80 -9.15
CA GLY A 164 21.67 34.67 -9.59
C GLY A 164 22.87 34.43 -8.65
N GLN A 165 22.84 34.96 -7.45
CA GLN A 165 23.89 34.81 -6.44
C GLN A 165 23.28 34.78 -5.04
N VAL A 166 24.00 34.21 -4.10
CA VAL A 166 23.66 34.30 -2.67
C VAL A 166 24.00 35.69 -2.18
N LEU A 167 23.01 36.42 -1.68
CA LEU A 167 23.24 37.75 -1.10
C LEU A 167 24.09 37.61 0.18
N ASN A 168 25.19 38.39 0.25
CA ASN A 168 25.99 38.47 1.46
C ASN A 168 25.27 39.27 2.57
N GLU A 169 25.87 39.38 3.75
CA GLU A 169 25.26 40.05 4.89
C GLU A 169 25.00 41.53 4.66
N GLU A 170 25.91 42.24 3.97
CA GLU A 170 25.78 43.64 3.61
C GLU A 170 24.60 43.86 2.64
N GLN A 171 24.50 43.04 1.62
CA GLN A 171 23.41 43.09 0.65
C GLN A 171 22.06 42.76 1.29
N ARG A 172 21.99 41.76 2.19
CA ARG A 172 20.78 41.45 2.97
C ARG A 172 20.41 42.64 3.90
N GLY A 173 21.41 43.28 4.54
CA GLY A 173 21.18 44.49 5.34
C GLY A 173 20.66 45.66 4.50
N ALA A 174 21.13 45.80 3.26
CA ALA A 174 20.64 46.81 2.33
C ALA A 174 19.18 46.51 1.93
N LEU A 175 18.86 45.23 1.67
CA LEU A 175 17.51 44.78 1.38
C LEU A 175 16.55 45.01 2.57
N ASP A 176 16.98 44.74 3.79
CA ASP A 176 16.18 44.97 5.00
C ASP A 176 15.85 46.48 5.16
N ARG A 177 16.86 47.34 4.95
CA ARG A 177 16.63 48.81 4.97
C ARG A 177 15.66 49.24 3.86
N TYR A 178 15.80 48.69 2.67
CA TYR A 178 14.90 48.97 1.55
C TYR A 178 13.45 48.60 1.90
N VAL A 179 13.21 47.40 2.39
CA VAL A 179 11.86 46.93 2.75
C VAL A 179 11.27 47.73 3.89
N LYS A 180 12.03 48.02 4.94
CA LYS A 180 11.59 48.80 6.07
C LYS A 180 11.22 50.23 5.66
N ALA A 181 12.03 50.86 4.84
CA ALA A 181 11.74 52.22 4.37
C ALA A 181 10.49 52.24 3.46
N ARG A 182 10.39 51.34 2.51
CA ARG A 182 9.31 51.34 1.50
C ARG A 182 7.97 50.86 2.06
N TYR A 183 7.95 49.85 2.92
CA TYR A 183 6.72 49.16 3.35
C TYR A 183 6.35 49.41 4.81
N HIS A 184 7.30 49.78 5.67
CA HIS A 184 7.06 50.09 7.08
C HIS A 184 7.17 51.60 7.42
N GLY A 185 7.58 52.41 6.45
CA GLY A 185 7.69 53.87 6.64
C GLY A 185 8.92 54.31 7.47
N GLU A 186 9.95 53.45 7.54
CA GLU A 186 11.16 53.70 8.33
C GLU A 186 12.27 54.35 7.48
N GLY A 187 12.23 55.64 7.28
CA GLY A 187 13.29 56.39 6.60
C GLY A 187 13.04 56.58 5.09
N GLN A 188 14.10 56.99 4.35
CA GLN A 188 14.03 57.21 2.92
C GLN A 188 14.36 55.88 2.22
N ALA A 189 13.50 55.44 1.29
CA ALA A 189 13.67 54.15 0.62
C ALA A 189 14.84 54.21 -0.40
N PRO A 190 15.93 53.48 -0.18
CA PRO A 190 16.93 53.30 -1.22
C PRO A 190 16.38 52.34 -2.33
N GLU A 191 17.07 52.27 -3.45
CA GLU A 191 16.83 51.19 -4.42
C GLU A 191 17.23 49.79 -3.82
N PRO A 192 16.55 48.72 -4.20
CA PRO A 192 17.01 47.37 -3.82
C PRO A 192 18.38 47.09 -4.40
N PRO A 193 19.18 46.19 -3.82
CA PRO A 193 20.43 45.75 -4.44
C PRO A 193 20.20 45.28 -5.84
N THR A 194 20.92 45.82 -6.85
CA THR A 194 20.74 45.46 -8.27
C THR A 194 21.82 44.48 -8.75
N ASP A 195 22.92 44.34 -8.02
CA ASP A 195 24.00 43.40 -8.38
C ASP A 195 23.51 41.93 -8.33
N GLY A 196 23.65 41.24 -9.48
CA GLY A 196 23.18 39.87 -9.63
C GLY A 196 21.67 39.70 -9.80
N LEU A 197 20.88 40.79 -9.85
CA LEU A 197 19.43 40.72 -10.05
C LEU A 197 19.08 40.14 -11.42
N ARG A 198 18.23 39.11 -11.46
CA ARG A 198 17.82 38.36 -12.63
C ARG A 198 16.35 38.50 -12.98
N PHE A 199 15.53 38.81 -11.99
CA PHE A 199 14.08 38.92 -12.11
C PHE A 199 13.54 39.89 -11.06
N TRP A 200 12.63 40.79 -11.43
CA TRP A 200 12.01 41.73 -10.54
C TRP A 200 10.58 42.10 -10.94
N LEU A 201 9.62 41.59 -10.20
CA LEU A 201 8.23 42.08 -10.23
C LEU A 201 8.07 43.16 -9.18
N ASP A 202 7.65 44.33 -9.60
CA ASP A 202 7.37 45.48 -8.72
C ASP A 202 5.93 45.95 -8.94
N ALA A 203 5.10 45.88 -7.90
CA ALA A 203 3.72 46.38 -7.99
C ALA A 203 3.64 47.91 -8.12
N GLY A 204 4.72 48.62 -7.85
CA GLY A 204 4.86 50.06 -8.11
C GLY A 204 5.00 50.40 -9.59
N ASP A 205 5.29 49.38 -10.44
CA ASP A 205 5.52 49.54 -11.86
C ASP A 205 5.12 48.19 -12.55
N ILE A 206 3.80 48.00 -12.75
CA ILE A 206 3.22 46.70 -13.10
C ILE A 206 3.53 46.28 -14.53
N ASP A 207 3.75 47.21 -15.42
CA ASP A 207 4.06 46.99 -16.87
C ASP A 207 5.52 47.22 -17.20
N ALA A 208 6.38 47.40 -16.18
CA ALA A 208 7.80 47.72 -16.33
C ALA A 208 8.07 48.94 -17.20
N ASN A 209 7.19 49.95 -17.13
CA ASN A 209 7.32 51.22 -17.84
C ASN A 209 6.99 52.39 -16.87
N ALA A 210 8.01 53.00 -16.30
CA ALA A 210 7.87 54.08 -15.32
C ALA A 210 7.10 55.32 -15.85
N GLU A 211 6.91 55.45 -17.14
CA GLU A 211 6.14 56.53 -17.76
C GLU A 211 4.62 56.24 -17.76
N THR A 212 4.24 54.97 -17.60
CA THR A 212 2.84 54.55 -17.62
C THR A 212 2.29 54.53 -16.17
N PRO A 213 1.20 55.28 -15.86
CA PRO A 213 0.62 55.20 -14.54
C PRO A 213 0.05 53.81 -14.26
N ASN A 214 0.31 53.30 -13.05
CA ASN A 214 -0.28 52.05 -12.59
C ASN A 214 -1.82 52.04 -12.66
N PRO A 215 -2.46 50.88 -12.87
CA PRO A 215 -3.91 50.77 -12.81
C PRO A 215 -4.46 51.24 -11.47
N ALA A 216 -5.65 51.85 -11.46
CA ALA A 216 -6.29 52.30 -10.26
C ALA A 216 -6.54 51.16 -9.26
N GLU A 217 -6.55 51.45 -7.96
CA GLU A 217 -6.87 50.49 -6.91
C GLU A 217 -8.21 49.76 -7.17
N GLY A 218 -8.27 48.44 -6.99
CA GLY A 218 -9.43 47.62 -7.32
C GLY A 218 -9.48 47.14 -8.77
N SER A 219 -8.67 47.69 -9.67
CA SER A 219 -8.59 47.27 -11.06
C SER A 219 -8.04 45.86 -11.18
N ARG A 220 -8.55 45.05 -12.11
CA ARG A 220 -8.06 43.73 -12.41
C ARG A 220 -6.75 43.77 -13.19
N ILE A 221 -5.81 42.94 -12.78
CA ILE A 221 -4.48 42.86 -13.38
C ILE A 221 -4.46 41.63 -14.32
N ALA A 222 -4.38 41.94 -15.62
CA ALA A 222 -4.30 40.86 -16.65
C ALA A 222 -2.86 40.36 -16.83
N ALA A 223 -1.87 41.19 -16.57
CA ALA A 223 -0.45 40.84 -16.65
C ALA A 223 0.37 41.65 -15.64
N TRP A 224 1.49 41.09 -15.20
CA TRP A 224 2.51 41.74 -14.39
C TRP A 224 3.88 41.45 -15.04
N VAL A 225 4.60 42.51 -15.40
CA VAL A 225 5.80 42.42 -16.21
C VAL A 225 7.05 42.48 -15.33
N ASP A 226 7.99 41.60 -15.60
CA ASP A 226 9.30 41.58 -14.97
C ASP A 226 10.17 42.71 -15.52
N LYS A 227 10.68 43.57 -14.65
CA LYS A 227 11.49 44.76 -15.00
C LYS A 227 12.87 44.43 -15.59
N VAL A 228 13.40 43.23 -15.37
CA VAL A 228 14.73 42.84 -15.82
C VAL A 228 14.70 42.24 -17.20
N THR A 229 13.72 41.38 -17.46
CA THR A 229 13.64 40.61 -18.75
C THR A 229 12.50 41.04 -19.66
N GLY A 230 11.55 41.83 -19.16
CA GLY A 230 10.34 42.20 -19.88
C GLY A 230 9.31 41.08 -20.00
N THR A 231 9.49 40.00 -19.24
CA THR A 231 8.58 38.85 -19.31
C THR A 231 7.31 39.10 -18.50
N ALA A 232 6.14 38.82 -19.09
CA ALA A 232 4.86 39.00 -18.43
C ALA A 232 4.33 37.69 -17.83
N LEU A 233 3.92 37.74 -16.55
CA LEU A 233 3.03 36.78 -15.94
C LEU A 233 1.60 37.21 -16.18
N GLY A 234 0.74 36.36 -16.77
CA GLY A 234 -0.58 36.77 -17.22
C GLY A 234 -1.72 35.85 -16.79
N GLN A 235 -2.93 36.39 -16.81
CA GLN A 235 -4.18 35.63 -16.63
C GLN A 235 -5.24 36.13 -17.62
N THR A 236 -5.62 35.26 -18.54
CA THR A 236 -6.59 35.61 -19.58
C THR A 236 -8.05 35.58 -19.10
N LYS A 237 -8.35 34.84 -18.02
CA LYS A 237 -9.71 34.74 -17.47
C LYS A 237 -9.97 35.88 -16.47
N PRO A 238 -10.84 36.87 -16.79
CA PRO A 238 -11.06 38.04 -15.92
C PRO A 238 -11.47 37.67 -14.48
N ALA A 239 -12.27 36.59 -14.30
CA ALA A 239 -12.71 36.13 -13.00
C ALA A 239 -11.56 35.66 -12.08
N ARG A 240 -10.41 35.28 -12.67
CA ARG A 240 -9.22 34.77 -11.95
C ARG A 240 -8.05 35.77 -11.98
N GLN A 241 -8.26 36.97 -12.46
CA GLN A 241 -7.25 38.04 -12.41
C GLN A 241 -7.18 38.61 -11.02
N PRO A 242 -5.98 38.78 -10.42
CA PRO A 242 -5.80 39.53 -9.19
C PRO A 242 -6.15 40.99 -9.36
N LYS A 243 -6.18 41.75 -8.27
CA LYS A 243 -6.57 43.17 -8.28
C LYS A 243 -5.44 44.03 -7.76
N MET A 244 -5.33 45.25 -8.30
CA MET A 244 -4.48 46.27 -7.76
C MET A 244 -4.95 46.63 -6.36
N SER A 245 -4.03 46.74 -5.40
CA SER A 245 -4.27 47.04 -3.98
C SER A 245 -3.10 47.80 -3.37
N ARG A 246 -3.07 47.89 -2.05
CA ARG A 246 -1.97 48.47 -1.31
C ARG A 246 -1.49 47.57 -0.18
N LEU A 247 -0.19 47.66 0.08
CA LEU A 247 0.45 47.05 1.25
C LEU A 247 1.12 48.18 2.05
N GLY A 248 0.49 48.56 3.16
CA GLY A 248 0.79 49.85 3.81
C GLY A 248 0.43 51.02 2.90
N GLN A 249 1.40 51.88 2.58
CA GLN A 249 1.22 52.98 1.64
C GLN A 249 1.66 52.66 0.22
N SER A 250 2.30 51.51 0.01
CA SER A 250 2.89 51.12 -1.27
C SER A 250 1.91 50.32 -2.12
N PRO A 251 1.99 50.40 -3.45
CA PRO A 251 1.21 49.56 -4.35
C PRO A 251 1.49 48.08 -4.11
N ALA A 252 0.45 47.25 -4.29
CA ALA A 252 0.50 45.80 -4.19
C ALA A 252 -0.54 45.14 -5.10
N VAL A 253 -0.40 43.90 -5.40
CA VAL A 253 -1.37 43.07 -6.17
C VAL A 253 -2.03 42.09 -5.24
N TYR A 254 -3.34 42.21 -5.04
CA TYR A 254 -4.13 41.39 -4.14
C TYR A 254 -4.70 40.15 -4.87
N PHE A 255 -4.48 39.00 -4.28
CA PHE A 255 -4.94 37.71 -4.73
C PHE A 255 -6.04 37.17 -3.82
N ASP A 256 -7.15 36.73 -4.40
CA ASP A 256 -8.24 36.04 -3.74
C ASP A 256 -8.81 35.02 -4.75
N ASN A 257 -8.47 33.76 -4.63
CA ASN A 257 -8.79 32.72 -5.62
C ASN A 257 -8.36 33.11 -7.04
N SER A 258 -7.25 33.84 -7.17
CA SER A 258 -6.69 34.37 -8.40
C SER A 258 -5.20 34.05 -8.50
N PHE A 259 -4.66 34.09 -9.73
CA PHE A 259 -3.24 33.82 -9.96
C PHE A 259 -2.74 34.44 -11.27
N LEU A 260 -1.43 34.58 -11.39
CA LEU A 260 -0.74 34.88 -12.64
C LEU A 260 0.17 33.72 -13.04
N LEU A 261 0.26 33.48 -14.35
CA LEU A 261 1.02 32.37 -14.93
C LEU A 261 1.94 32.89 -16.02
N GLY A 262 3.23 32.57 -15.96
CA GLY A 262 4.22 32.79 -17.01
C GLY A 262 4.67 31.45 -17.60
N SER A 263 4.83 31.38 -18.92
CA SER A 263 5.43 30.26 -19.63
C SER A 263 6.90 30.51 -19.88
N ILE A 264 7.75 29.58 -19.51
CA ILE A 264 9.21 29.64 -19.67
C ILE A 264 9.63 29.49 -21.14
N ALA A 265 8.79 28.83 -21.95
CA ALA A 265 9.11 28.50 -23.35
C ALA A 265 9.08 29.70 -24.33
N ARG A 266 8.64 30.88 -23.90
CA ARG A 266 8.40 32.04 -24.79
C ARG A 266 9.31 33.25 -24.63
N GLY A 267 10.45 33.11 -23.99
CA GLY A 267 11.50 34.14 -24.10
C GLY A 267 11.96 34.76 -22.76
N GLY A 268 13.23 34.83 -22.56
CA GLY A 268 13.92 35.69 -21.59
C GLY A 268 14.02 35.19 -20.13
N LEU A 269 13.06 34.44 -19.64
CA LEU A 269 13.05 33.89 -18.29
C LEU A 269 14.12 32.80 -18.04
N ALA A 270 14.76 32.31 -19.10
CA ALA A 270 15.70 31.19 -19.00
C ALA A 270 16.98 31.49 -18.21
N LYS A 271 17.37 32.74 -18.06
CA LYS A 271 18.71 33.09 -17.51
C LYS A 271 18.87 32.78 -16.02
N PHE A 272 17.84 32.90 -15.18
CA PHE A 272 17.96 32.55 -13.75
C PHE A 272 17.66 31.05 -13.50
N LEU A 273 17.10 30.36 -14.46
CA LEU A 273 16.78 28.94 -14.36
C LEU A 273 18.02 28.05 -14.52
N ASP A 274 19.10 28.58 -15.09
CA ASP A 274 20.38 27.87 -15.22
C ASP A 274 21.22 27.98 -13.92
N ASP A 275 20.83 28.86 -12.99
CA ASP A 275 21.58 29.10 -11.78
C ASP A 275 21.35 27.94 -10.77
N GLN A 276 22.46 27.35 -10.30
CA GLN A 276 22.45 26.30 -9.25
C GLN A 276 22.54 26.87 -7.84
N ALA A 277 22.70 28.16 -7.74
CA ALA A 277 22.74 28.93 -6.51
C ALA A 277 22.07 30.28 -6.73
N GLY A 278 21.50 30.88 -5.68
CA GLY A 278 20.85 32.17 -5.81
C GLY A 278 20.09 32.60 -4.58
N THR A 279 19.39 33.74 -4.73
CA THR A 279 18.51 34.28 -3.68
C THR A 279 17.19 34.71 -4.26
N MET A 280 16.09 34.34 -3.63
CA MET A 280 14.73 34.80 -3.93
C MET A 280 14.17 35.57 -2.75
N VAL A 281 13.62 36.76 -3.02
CA VAL A 281 12.96 37.64 -2.05
C VAL A 281 11.51 37.78 -2.45
N VAL A 282 10.60 37.60 -1.52
CA VAL A 282 9.16 37.85 -1.72
C VAL A 282 8.66 38.80 -0.62
N ILE A 283 8.03 39.89 -1.04
CA ILE A 283 7.42 40.87 -0.14
C ILE A 283 5.91 40.78 -0.28
N PHE A 284 5.23 40.47 0.83
CA PHE A 284 3.82 40.12 0.83
C PHE A 284 3.09 40.46 2.15
N SER A 285 1.77 40.35 2.10
CA SER A 285 0.92 40.13 3.29
C SER A 285 0.01 38.93 3.06
N ALA A 286 -0.33 38.23 4.12
CA ALA A 286 -1.25 37.09 4.05
C ALA A 286 -2.37 37.27 5.10
N GLU A 287 -3.62 37.01 4.67
CA GLU A 287 -4.83 37.11 5.49
C GLU A 287 -5.53 35.75 5.66
N SER A 288 -5.01 34.70 5.07
CA SER A 288 -5.76 33.49 4.79
C SER A 288 -5.68 32.43 5.89
N LYS A 289 -6.72 31.62 5.96
CA LYS A 289 -6.79 30.37 6.75
C LYS A 289 -6.58 29.14 5.85
N GLY A 290 -5.58 29.11 5.03
CA GLY A 290 -5.29 28.00 4.12
C GLY A 290 -3.82 27.97 3.71
N GLU A 291 -3.40 26.89 3.07
CA GLU A 291 -2.05 26.77 2.51
C GLU A 291 -1.90 27.74 1.34
N VAL A 292 -0.89 28.60 1.41
CA VAL A 292 -0.72 29.72 0.49
C VAL A 292 0.61 29.53 -0.23
N TYR A 293 0.55 29.28 -1.51
CA TYR A 293 1.74 29.30 -2.37
C TYR A 293 2.00 30.73 -2.84
N GLY A 294 3.20 31.21 -2.58
CA GLY A 294 3.65 32.52 -3.04
C GLY A 294 4.09 32.48 -4.49
N PHE A 295 5.39 32.52 -4.70
CA PHE A 295 6.02 32.37 -6.00
C PHE A 295 6.47 30.92 -6.18
N ALA A 296 6.19 30.32 -7.33
CA ALA A 296 6.58 28.95 -7.62
C ALA A 296 7.09 28.79 -9.06
N VAL A 297 8.11 27.96 -9.20
CA VAL A 297 8.62 27.50 -10.49
C VAL A 297 8.47 26.00 -10.55
N GLY A 298 7.80 25.48 -11.56
CA GLY A 298 7.50 24.06 -11.67
C GLY A 298 7.54 23.52 -13.07
N GLY A 299 7.69 22.22 -13.18
CA GLY A 299 7.69 21.43 -14.42
C GLY A 299 8.40 20.10 -14.22
N GLY A 300 8.15 19.14 -15.14
CA GLY A 300 8.83 17.85 -15.12
C GLY A 300 8.62 17.01 -13.85
N GLY A 301 7.54 17.27 -13.07
CA GLY A 301 7.24 16.54 -11.84
C GLY A 301 7.89 17.11 -10.57
N ALA A 302 8.44 18.31 -10.60
CA ALA A 302 8.99 18.99 -9.43
C ALA A 302 8.58 20.48 -9.38
N MET A 303 8.52 21.05 -8.20
CA MET A 303 8.21 22.46 -7.97
C MET A 303 9.06 23.02 -6.83
N LEU A 304 9.68 24.18 -7.05
CA LEU A 304 10.34 24.96 -6.00
C LEU A 304 9.49 26.19 -5.70
N SER A 305 9.14 26.41 -4.44
CA SER A 305 8.18 27.46 -4.07
C SER A 305 8.43 28.06 -2.70
N THR A 306 7.99 29.31 -2.54
CA THR A 306 7.69 29.88 -1.23
C THR A 306 6.24 29.56 -0.86
N PHE A 307 5.96 29.38 0.41
CA PHE A 307 4.62 29.13 0.90
C PHE A 307 4.42 29.73 2.30
N VAL A 308 3.16 29.95 2.63
CA VAL A 308 2.70 30.30 3.97
C VAL A 308 1.65 29.28 4.36
N THR A 309 1.85 28.62 5.49
CA THR A 309 0.84 27.74 6.10
C THR A 309 0.28 28.39 7.34
N PRO A 310 -0.87 29.09 7.24
CA PRO A 310 -1.51 29.67 8.40
C PRO A 310 -1.93 28.57 9.37
N ASP A 311 -1.67 28.76 10.63
CA ASP A 311 -2.01 27.85 11.74
C ASP A 311 -1.27 26.51 11.80
N GLY A 312 -0.33 26.22 10.91
CA GLY A 312 0.13 24.86 10.72
C GLY A 312 -1.05 23.91 10.43
N ALA A 313 -2.20 24.45 9.99
CA ALA A 313 -3.51 23.79 10.07
C ALA A 313 -4.04 23.31 8.73
N GLY A 314 -3.39 23.59 7.62
CA GLY A 314 -3.87 23.19 6.29
C GLY A 314 -3.86 21.69 6.04
N GLY A 315 -2.95 20.94 6.65
CA GLY A 315 -2.85 19.49 6.54
C GLY A 315 -3.52 18.75 7.71
N LYS A 316 -3.88 17.48 7.49
CA LYS A 316 -4.25 16.60 8.59
C LYS A 316 -3.06 16.50 9.56
N LEU A 317 -3.29 16.37 10.86
CA LEU A 317 -2.21 16.23 11.86
C LEU A 317 -1.17 15.19 11.46
N ARG A 318 -1.59 14.14 10.77
CA ARG A 318 -0.72 13.11 10.21
C ARG A 318 0.38 13.69 9.31
N ASP A 319 0.00 14.56 8.39
CA ASP A 319 0.92 15.14 7.42
C ASP A 319 1.88 16.09 8.15
N ARG A 320 1.36 16.85 9.10
CA ARG A 320 2.17 17.73 9.97
C ARG A 320 3.14 16.99 10.88
N VAL A 321 2.73 15.86 11.48
CA VAL A 321 3.63 14.98 12.27
C VAL A 321 4.73 14.41 11.38
N TYR A 322 4.45 14.19 10.11
CA TYR A 322 5.46 13.77 9.14
C TYR A 322 6.41 14.91 8.77
N ASP A 323 5.90 16.09 8.49
CA ASP A 323 6.68 17.26 8.05
C ASP A 323 7.63 17.77 9.14
N TYR A 324 7.20 17.75 10.41
CA TYR A 324 8.01 18.18 11.57
C TYR A 324 8.72 17.02 12.29
N SER A 325 8.92 15.91 11.61
CA SER A 325 9.22 14.62 12.23
C SER A 325 10.52 14.52 13.02
N ASN A 326 11.53 15.35 12.75
CA ASN A 326 12.85 15.17 13.35
C ASN A 326 13.13 16.06 14.55
N ASP A 327 12.53 17.26 14.55
CA ASP A 327 12.88 18.31 15.49
C ASP A 327 11.86 18.48 16.62
N LEU A 328 10.60 18.13 16.37
CA LEU A 328 9.51 18.32 17.33
C LEU A 328 8.99 17.02 17.95
N PHE A 329 9.21 15.86 17.30
CA PHE A 329 8.66 14.59 17.75
C PHE A 329 9.71 13.50 17.79
N THR A 330 9.73 12.75 18.90
CA THR A 330 10.57 11.56 19.00
C THR A 330 10.06 10.46 18.06
N LYS A 331 10.95 9.54 17.67
CA LYS A 331 10.59 8.37 16.87
C LYS A 331 9.45 7.58 17.51
N ASN A 332 9.51 7.39 18.84
CA ASN A 332 8.49 6.64 19.57
C ASN A 332 7.10 7.31 19.55
N GLU A 333 7.03 8.62 19.65
CA GLU A 333 5.78 9.37 19.57
C GLU A 333 5.14 9.25 18.18
N ARG A 334 5.96 9.35 17.14
CA ARG A 334 5.50 9.18 15.75
C ARG A 334 5.00 7.76 15.49
N ASP A 335 5.76 6.76 15.87
CA ASP A 335 5.41 5.35 15.70
C ASP A 335 4.10 5.04 16.45
N LEU A 336 3.94 5.58 17.66
CA LEU A 336 2.71 5.44 18.44
C LEU A 336 1.53 6.13 17.74
N PHE A 337 1.70 7.37 17.27
CA PHE A 337 0.65 8.12 16.56
C PHE A 337 0.19 7.36 15.31
N TYR A 338 1.11 6.93 14.46
CA TYR A 338 0.78 6.17 13.25
C TYR A 338 0.16 4.82 13.55
N SER A 339 0.62 4.12 14.57
CA SER A 339 0.04 2.84 14.96
C SER A 339 -1.41 2.99 15.42
N LEU A 340 -1.72 4.04 16.20
CA LEU A 340 -3.08 4.34 16.65
C LEU A 340 -4.00 4.78 15.51
N GLU A 341 -3.52 5.64 14.62
CA GLU A 341 -4.27 6.08 13.44
C GLU A 341 -4.59 4.93 12.48
N ASN A 342 -3.59 4.11 12.19
CA ASN A 342 -3.76 2.93 11.34
C ASN A 342 -4.70 1.93 11.99
N ARG A 343 -4.62 1.74 13.30
CA ARG A 343 -5.52 0.85 14.04
C ARG A 343 -6.96 1.32 13.99
N ASP A 344 -7.24 2.63 14.18
CA ASP A 344 -8.58 3.18 14.03
C ASP A 344 -9.12 2.95 12.61
N ARG A 345 -8.32 3.24 11.59
CA ARG A 345 -8.68 3.03 10.18
C ARG A 345 -8.94 1.57 9.87
N PHE A 346 -8.03 0.70 10.27
CA PHE A 346 -8.13 -0.74 10.07
C PHE A 346 -9.38 -1.31 10.74
N VAL A 347 -9.64 -0.95 12.00
CA VAL A 347 -10.81 -1.47 12.73
C VAL A 347 -12.11 -0.93 12.14
N LYS A 348 -12.15 0.33 11.66
CA LYS A 348 -13.32 0.87 10.94
C LYS A 348 -13.61 0.13 9.63
N GLN A 349 -12.57 -0.15 8.84
CA GLN A 349 -12.72 -0.99 7.64
C GLN A 349 -13.17 -2.39 8.00
N SER A 350 -12.65 -2.90 9.10
CA SER A 350 -12.97 -4.19 9.66
C SER A 350 -14.44 -4.32 10.03
N LEU A 351 -14.99 -3.33 10.70
CA LEU A 351 -16.41 -3.29 11.04
C LEU A 351 -17.31 -3.29 9.79
N LYS A 352 -16.89 -2.60 8.73
CA LYS A 352 -17.60 -2.61 7.44
C LYS A 352 -17.59 -3.99 6.77
N ARG A 353 -16.52 -4.77 6.97
CA ARG A 353 -16.30 -6.09 6.35
C ARG A 353 -16.80 -7.25 7.20
N LEU A 354 -17.32 -7.01 8.41
CA LEU A 354 -17.90 -8.07 9.25
C LEU A 354 -19.25 -8.60 8.74
N GLN A 355 -19.79 -8.01 7.68
CA GLN A 355 -20.91 -8.58 6.98
C GLN A 355 -20.37 -9.58 5.97
N PRO A 356 -20.83 -10.84 5.97
CA PRO A 356 -20.42 -11.78 4.95
C PRO A 356 -20.79 -11.27 3.56
N GLU A 357 -19.79 -11.20 2.72
CA GLU A 357 -19.90 -10.72 1.36
C GLU A 357 -19.48 -11.84 0.42
N ALA A 358 -20.22 -11.97 -0.69
CA ALA A 358 -19.84 -12.85 -1.78
C ALA A 358 -19.37 -12.01 -2.96
N MET A 359 -18.25 -12.40 -3.54
CA MET A 359 -17.79 -11.80 -4.79
C MET A 359 -18.80 -12.13 -5.89
N SER A 360 -19.32 -11.12 -6.55
CA SER A 360 -20.25 -11.28 -7.67
C SER A 360 -19.75 -10.56 -8.91
N LEU A 361 -20.06 -11.13 -10.07
CA LEU A 361 -19.81 -10.50 -11.35
C LEU A 361 -20.95 -9.56 -11.69
N ARG A 362 -20.61 -8.34 -12.07
CA ARG A 362 -21.55 -7.31 -12.44
C ARG A 362 -21.41 -6.97 -13.92
N HIS A 363 -22.51 -6.60 -14.55
CA HIS A 363 -22.46 -6.02 -15.89
C HIS A 363 -22.10 -4.53 -15.78
N SER A 364 -21.10 -4.12 -16.52
CA SER A 364 -20.82 -2.70 -16.69
C SER A 364 -21.82 -2.09 -17.69
N PHE A 365 -22.45 -1.00 -17.30
CA PHE A 365 -23.26 -0.15 -18.19
C PHE A 365 -22.57 1.21 -18.27
N GLY A 366 -21.94 1.51 -19.35
CA GLY A 366 -21.33 2.82 -19.60
C GLY A 366 -20.52 2.84 -20.89
N PRO A 367 -20.33 4.00 -21.49
CA PRO A 367 -19.43 4.11 -22.63
C PRO A 367 -18.03 3.59 -22.28
N PRO A 368 -17.36 2.84 -23.16
CA PRO A 368 -17.72 2.56 -24.56
C PRO A 368 -18.62 1.31 -24.76
N TYR A 369 -19.20 0.76 -23.71
CA TYR A 369 -19.94 -0.50 -23.79
C TYR A 369 -21.43 -0.24 -24.04
N GLU A 370 -21.90 -0.57 -25.25
CA GLU A 370 -23.33 -0.60 -25.55
C GLU A 370 -24.06 -1.61 -24.67
N PRO A 371 -25.36 -1.38 -24.35
CA PRO A 371 -26.17 -2.35 -23.65
C PRO A 371 -26.37 -3.59 -24.52
N GLY A 372 -25.63 -4.64 -24.20
CA GLY A 372 -25.73 -5.90 -24.94
C GLY A 372 -24.51 -6.79 -24.73
N VAL A 373 -24.60 -8.01 -25.23
CA VAL A 373 -23.47 -8.91 -25.31
C VAL A 373 -22.73 -8.61 -26.61
N PRO A 374 -21.44 -8.29 -26.57
CA PRO A 374 -20.70 -8.01 -27.79
C PRO A 374 -20.72 -9.22 -28.72
N VAL A 375 -20.80 -8.94 -30.02
CA VAL A 375 -20.72 -9.97 -31.07
C VAL A 375 -19.30 -10.56 -31.03
N THR A 376 -19.22 -11.86 -30.81
CA THR A 376 -17.94 -12.58 -30.80
C THR A 376 -17.63 -13.10 -32.18
N ARG A 377 -16.42 -12.85 -32.66
CA ARG A 377 -15.91 -13.33 -33.94
C ARG A 377 -14.69 -14.20 -33.75
N VAL A 378 -14.47 -15.12 -34.66
CA VAL A 378 -13.21 -15.88 -34.74
C VAL A 378 -12.10 -14.88 -35.06
N LYS A 379 -11.02 -14.89 -34.29
CA LYS A 379 -9.83 -14.12 -34.60
C LYS A 379 -8.93 -14.93 -35.54
N LEU A 380 -8.82 -14.49 -36.80
CA LEU A 380 -8.02 -15.20 -37.80
C LEU A 380 -6.54 -15.09 -37.42
N ARG A 381 -5.86 -16.23 -37.38
CA ARG A 381 -4.47 -16.36 -36.91
C ARG A 381 -4.22 -15.87 -35.48
N GLY A 382 -5.27 -15.65 -34.68
CA GLY A 382 -5.16 -15.08 -33.33
C GLY A 382 -4.92 -13.57 -33.28
N GLU A 383 -4.90 -12.88 -34.40
CA GLU A 383 -4.68 -11.43 -34.48
C GLU A 383 -5.91 -10.67 -34.00
N PHE A 384 -5.68 -9.69 -33.13
CA PHE A 384 -6.75 -8.96 -32.43
C PHE A 384 -7.70 -8.21 -33.37
N ASP A 385 -7.19 -7.64 -34.43
CA ASP A 385 -7.90 -6.80 -35.42
C ASP A 385 -8.37 -7.59 -36.67
N ASN A 386 -8.02 -8.87 -36.78
CA ASN A 386 -8.38 -9.69 -37.94
C ASN A 386 -9.62 -10.55 -37.64
N ASP A 387 -10.78 -9.98 -37.89
CA ASP A 387 -12.09 -10.55 -37.60
C ASP A 387 -12.59 -11.51 -38.68
N GLY A 388 -12.84 -12.75 -38.29
CA GLY A 388 -13.52 -13.76 -39.12
C GLY A 388 -15.03 -13.84 -38.86
N LYS A 389 -15.59 -15.04 -39.06
CA LYS A 389 -17.04 -15.30 -38.92
C LYS A 389 -17.53 -15.09 -37.49
N VAL A 390 -18.79 -14.65 -37.37
CA VAL A 390 -19.50 -14.54 -36.09
C VAL A 390 -19.72 -15.94 -35.49
N VAL A 391 -19.45 -16.08 -34.20
CA VAL A 391 -19.69 -17.32 -33.45
C VAL A 391 -20.70 -17.09 -32.33
N LYS A 392 -21.50 -18.14 -32.08
CA LYS A 392 -22.46 -18.15 -30.98
C LYS A 392 -21.84 -18.81 -29.76
N ALA A 393 -22.27 -18.42 -28.55
CA ALA A 393 -21.86 -19.11 -27.34
C ALA A 393 -22.36 -20.57 -27.33
N GLY A 394 -21.45 -21.50 -26.96
CA GLY A 394 -21.74 -22.93 -26.87
C GLY A 394 -20.71 -23.62 -26.01
N PHE A 395 -20.93 -24.90 -25.73
CA PHE A 395 -19.93 -25.74 -25.03
C PHE A 395 -19.18 -26.59 -26.05
N PRO A 396 -17.90 -26.95 -25.80
CA PRO A 396 -17.11 -27.76 -26.71
C PRO A 396 -17.79 -29.15 -26.96
N SER A 397 -17.94 -29.52 -28.22
CA SER A 397 -18.61 -30.80 -28.61
C SER A 397 -17.93 -32.03 -28.04
N ILE A 398 -16.58 -32.01 -27.93
CA ILE A 398 -15.80 -33.10 -27.38
C ILE A 398 -16.14 -33.44 -25.93
N VAL A 399 -16.55 -32.45 -25.13
CA VAL A 399 -16.93 -32.68 -23.71
C VAL A 399 -18.44 -32.84 -23.53
N THR A 400 -19.24 -32.64 -24.56
CA THR A 400 -20.70 -32.89 -24.52
C THR A 400 -21.10 -34.24 -25.09
N GLY A 401 -20.16 -35.03 -25.61
CA GLY A 401 -20.44 -36.29 -26.22
C GLY A 401 -21.26 -36.24 -27.53
N HIS A 402 -21.46 -35.04 -28.08
CA HIS A 402 -22.27 -34.81 -29.25
C HIS A 402 -21.50 -34.12 -30.37
N THR A 403 -21.88 -34.43 -31.59
CA THR A 403 -21.30 -33.83 -32.80
C THR A 403 -21.65 -32.31 -32.94
N LYS A 404 -22.61 -31.80 -32.19
CA LYS A 404 -23.02 -30.41 -32.21
C LYS A 404 -22.79 -29.76 -30.84
N PRO A 405 -22.26 -28.55 -30.80
CA PRO A 405 -22.13 -27.80 -29.56
C PRO A 405 -23.52 -27.65 -28.89
N ALA A 406 -23.59 -27.83 -27.58
CA ALA A 406 -24.83 -27.56 -26.85
C ALA A 406 -25.22 -26.10 -26.99
N ALA A 407 -26.37 -25.86 -27.60
CA ALA A 407 -26.87 -24.48 -27.77
C ALA A 407 -27.27 -23.88 -26.41
N ILE A 408 -26.73 -22.73 -26.09
CA ILE A 408 -27.14 -21.98 -24.92
C ILE A 408 -28.46 -21.28 -25.22
N ARG A 409 -29.56 -21.80 -24.65
CA ARG A 409 -30.85 -21.14 -24.70
C ARG A 409 -30.83 -19.90 -23.82
N LEU A 410 -30.96 -18.73 -24.45
CA LEU A 410 -31.05 -17.45 -23.75
C LEU A 410 -32.50 -17.20 -23.37
N ASP A 411 -32.75 -16.76 -22.15
CA ASP A 411 -34.06 -16.37 -21.68
C ASP A 411 -34.45 -15.02 -22.27
N PRO A 412 -35.44 -14.94 -23.20
CA PRO A 412 -35.81 -13.70 -23.87
C PRO A 412 -36.49 -12.70 -22.94
N PHE A 413 -37.03 -13.15 -21.79
CA PHE A 413 -37.74 -12.30 -20.84
C PHE A 413 -36.85 -11.69 -19.76
N LYS A 414 -35.55 -12.05 -19.69
CA LYS A 414 -34.66 -11.45 -18.72
C LYS A 414 -34.08 -10.14 -19.22
N ARG A 415 -34.30 -9.11 -18.42
CA ARG A 415 -33.85 -7.72 -18.65
C ARG A 415 -32.33 -7.55 -18.76
N TRP A 416 -31.53 -8.60 -18.44
CA TRP A 416 -30.10 -8.50 -18.36
C TRP A 416 -29.43 -8.80 -19.71
N PRO A 417 -28.41 -8.02 -20.12
CA PRO A 417 -27.74 -8.18 -21.40
C PRO A 417 -27.18 -9.57 -21.68
N THR A 418 -26.70 -10.27 -20.64
CA THR A 418 -26.15 -11.63 -20.77
C THR A 418 -27.20 -12.71 -20.94
N ARG A 419 -28.50 -12.39 -20.78
CA ARG A 419 -29.61 -13.34 -20.99
C ARG A 419 -29.32 -14.72 -20.39
N SER A 420 -28.83 -14.75 -19.15
CA SER A 420 -28.53 -16.00 -18.42
C SER A 420 -27.34 -16.85 -18.94
N ARG A 421 -26.46 -16.33 -19.79
CA ARG A 421 -25.27 -17.09 -20.25
C ARG A 421 -24.43 -17.64 -19.09
N ARG A 422 -24.20 -16.84 -18.04
CA ARG A 422 -23.48 -17.29 -16.84
C ARG A 422 -24.21 -18.40 -16.11
N MET A 423 -25.53 -18.31 -16.02
CA MET A 423 -26.34 -19.36 -15.42
C MET A 423 -26.29 -20.64 -16.24
N ALA A 424 -26.29 -20.56 -17.58
CA ALA A 424 -26.13 -21.71 -18.45
C ALA A 424 -24.76 -22.39 -18.25
N LEU A 425 -23.69 -21.57 -18.15
CA LEU A 425 -22.36 -22.07 -17.86
C LEU A 425 -22.30 -22.74 -16.47
N ALA A 426 -22.84 -22.09 -15.44
CA ALA A 426 -22.88 -22.63 -14.08
C ALA A 426 -23.63 -23.97 -14.01
N LYS A 427 -24.80 -24.04 -14.65
CA LYS A 427 -25.56 -25.29 -14.74
C LYS A 427 -24.82 -26.40 -15.47
N TRP A 428 -24.12 -26.07 -16.57
CA TRP A 428 -23.32 -27.04 -17.30
C TRP A 428 -22.11 -27.55 -16.49
N ILE A 429 -21.38 -26.65 -15.82
CA ILE A 429 -20.27 -27.03 -14.92
C ILE A 429 -20.76 -27.93 -13.80
N ALA A 430 -21.91 -27.63 -13.19
CA ALA A 430 -22.46 -28.40 -12.08
C ALA A 430 -23.31 -29.60 -12.52
N SER A 431 -23.42 -29.86 -13.81
CA SER A 431 -24.19 -31.02 -14.32
C SER A 431 -23.49 -32.33 -13.96
N PRO A 432 -24.24 -33.36 -13.49
CA PRO A 432 -23.71 -34.69 -13.34
C PRO A 432 -23.20 -35.31 -14.67
N ASP A 433 -23.75 -34.84 -15.78
CA ASP A 433 -23.39 -35.29 -17.13
C ASP A 433 -22.11 -34.60 -17.65
N ASN A 434 -21.56 -33.63 -16.92
CA ASN A 434 -20.30 -33.02 -17.30
C ASN A 434 -19.14 -34.00 -17.01
N PRO A 435 -18.42 -34.47 -18.02
CA PRO A 435 -17.41 -35.53 -17.82
C PRO A 435 -16.15 -35.04 -17.09
N LEU A 436 -15.95 -33.74 -16.99
CA LEU A 436 -14.71 -33.17 -16.45
C LEU A 436 -14.84 -32.71 -15.00
N THR A 437 -15.94 -32.04 -14.63
CA THR A 437 -15.99 -31.33 -13.32
C THR A 437 -15.72 -32.29 -12.15
N ALA A 438 -16.43 -33.42 -12.08
CA ALA A 438 -16.26 -34.38 -10.98
C ALA A 438 -14.86 -35.00 -11.00
N ARG A 439 -14.37 -35.43 -12.20
CA ARG A 439 -13.02 -35.99 -12.34
C ARG A 439 -11.92 -35.03 -11.94
N VAL A 440 -11.99 -33.79 -12.40
CA VAL A 440 -11.03 -32.76 -12.04
C VAL A 440 -11.03 -32.47 -10.53
N MET A 441 -12.21 -32.39 -9.92
CA MET A 441 -12.31 -32.18 -8.47
C MET A 441 -11.74 -33.33 -7.68
N MET A 442 -12.02 -34.61 -8.08
CA MET A 442 -11.48 -35.78 -7.42
C MET A 442 -9.98 -35.91 -7.63
N ASN A 443 -9.48 -35.59 -8.80
CA ASN A 443 -8.04 -35.58 -9.06
C ASN A 443 -7.31 -34.52 -8.22
N ARG A 444 -7.90 -33.33 -8.03
CA ARG A 444 -7.35 -32.28 -7.15
C ARG A 444 -7.41 -32.68 -5.67
N LEU A 445 -8.48 -33.36 -5.26
CA LEU A 445 -8.60 -33.86 -3.89
C LEU A 445 -7.56 -34.98 -3.64
N TRP A 446 -7.40 -35.91 -4.55
CA TRP A 446 -6.35 -36.91 -4.51
C TRP A 446 -4.95 -36.31 -4.46
N TYR A 447 -4.67 -35.32 -5.31
CA TYR A 447 -3.42 -34.55 -5.27
C TYR A 447 -3.14 -33.94 -3.89
N ARG A 448 -4.18 -33.40 -3.24
CA ARG A 448 -4.02 -32.80 -1.90
C ARG A 448 -3.68 -33.82 -0.83
N HIS A 449 -4.10 -35.07 -0.98
CA HIS A 449 -3.78 -36.12 -0.04
C HIS A 449 -2.46 -36.83 -0.34
N PHE A 450 -2.14 -37.02 -1.60
CA PHE A 450 -0.99 -37.85 -2.03
C PHE A 450 0.16 -37.04 -2.67
N GLY A 451 0.06 -35.73 -2.76
CA GLY A 451 1.09 -34.89 -3.39
C GLY A 451 1.12 -34.94 -4.92
N ARG A 452 0.45 -35.91 -5.51
CA ARG A 452 0.35 -36.13 -6.96
C ARG A 452 -1.06 -36.55 -7.34
N GLY A 453 -1.57 -36.07 -8.47
CA GLY A 453 -2.87 -36.48 -8.99
C GLY A 453 -2.82 -37.82 -9.72
N ILE A 454 -3.97 -38.50 -9.81
CA ILE A 454 -4.16 -39.66 -10.69
C ILE A 454 -3.88 -39.25 -12.14
N VAL A 455 -4.29 -38.06 -12.54
CA VAL A 455 -3.79 -37.31 -13.70
C VAL A 455 -2.72 -36.35 -13.20
N LYS A 456 -1.47 -36.48 -13.65
CA LYS A 456 -0.30 -35.74 -13.17
C LYS A 456 -0.40 -34.22 -13.41
N THR A 457 -1.22 -33.79 -14.36
CA THR A 457 -1.47 -32.39 -14.73
C THR A 457 -2.87 -31.95 -14.27
N PRO A 458 -3.02 -31.37 -13.05
CA PRO A 458 -4.35 -31.10 -12.46
C PRO A 458 -5.22 -30.08 -13.21
N SER A 459 -4.64 -29.34 -14.16
CA SER A 459 -5.36 -28.38 -15.02
C SER A 459 -5.38 -28.76 -16.50
N ASP A 460 -4.77 -29.88 -16.88
CA ASP A 460 -4.77 -30.38 -18.24
C ASP A 460 -5.18 -31.87 -18.24
N PHE A 461 -6.35 -32.15 -18.78
CA PHE A 461 -6.91 -33.47 -18.98
C PHE A 461 -6.97 -33.84 -20.48
N GLY A 462 -6.24 -33.06 -21.29
CA GLY A 462 -6.15 -33.27 -22.73
C GLY A 462 -5.10 -34.31 -23.14
N LYS A 463 -4.80 -34.36 -24.43
CA LYS A 463 -3.83 -35.29 -25.02
C LYS A 463 -2.43 -35.24 -24.40
N LEU A 464 -2.01 -34.04 -23.95
CA LEU A 464 -0.67 -33.85 -23.39
C LEU A 464 -0.56 -34.14 -21.89
N SER A 465 -1.66 -34.56 -21.26
CA SER A 465 -1.67 -34.87 -19.82
C SER A 465 -0.95 -36.20 -19.47
N GLY A 466 -0.68 -37.04 -20.44
CA GLY A 466 -0.17 -38.40 -20.22
C GLY A 466 -1.24 -39.39 -19.73
N GLY A 467 -2.49 -38.96 -19.58
CA GLY A 467 -3.60 -39.79 -19.10
C GLY A 467 -3.64 -40.00 -17.59
N ALA A 468 -4.56 -40.80 -17.13
CA ALA A 468 -4.72 -41.21 -15.75
C ALA A 468 -3.94 -42.51 -15.48
N THR A 469 -3.22 -42.57 -14.36
CA THR A 469 -2.55 -43.82 -13.92
C THR A 469 -3.56 -44.91 -13.54
N HIS A 470 -4.71 -44.50 -13.00
CA HIS A 470 -5.80 -45.38 -12.57
C HIS A 470 -7.14 -44.78 -13.06
N PRO A 471 -7.50 -44.99 -14.34
CA PRO A 471 -8.69 -44.38 -14.93
C PRO A 471 -9.99 -44.86 -14.26
N GLU A 472 -10.13 -46.14 -13.97
CA GLU A 472 -11.32 -46.67 -13.31
C GLU A 472 -11.50 -46.11 -11.88
N LEU A 473 -10.40 -45.95 -11.14
CA LEU A 473 -10.45 -45.34 -9.82
C LEU A 473 -10.92 -43.90 -9.91
N LEU A 474 -10.40 -43.11 -10.87
CA LEU A 474 -10.80 -41.72 -11.06
C LEU A 474 -12.29 -41.62 -11.42
N ASP A 475 -12.78 -42.50 -12.27
CA ASP A 475 -14.18 -42.55 -12.68
C ASP A 475 -15.09 -42.96 -11.52
N TRP A 476 -14.67 -43.95 -10.74
CA TRP A 476 -15.40 -44.37 -9.54
C TRP A 476 -15.47 -43.23 -8.49
N LEU A 477 -14.35 -42.58 -8.19
CA LEU A 477 -14.31 -41.45 -7.28
C LEU A 477 -15.21 -40.29 -7.76
N ALA A 478 -15.20 -40.02 -9.08
CA ALA A 478 -16.06 -38.99 -9.66
C ALA A 478 -17.54 -39.33 -9.51
N GLY A 479 -17.92 -40.62 -9.77
CA GLY A 479 -19.26 -41.15 -9.56
C GLY A 479 -19.70 -41.07 -8.09
N GLN A 480 -18.83 -41.49 -7.16
CA GLN A 480 -19.11 -41.37 -5.71
C GLN A 480 -19.32 -39.90 -5.29
N PHE A 481 -18.51 -38.98 -5.82
CA PHE A 481 -18.66 -37.57 -5.51
C PHE A 481 -20.00 -36.99 -5.92
N VAL A 482 -20.47 -37.33 -7.11
CA VAL A 482 -21.83 -36.93 -7.57
C VAL A 482 -22.90 -37.62 -6.70
N ASN A 483 -22.79 -38.92 -6.42
CA ASN A 483 -23.74 -39.66 -5.60
C ASN A 483 -23.82 -39.12 -4.15
N GLN A 484 -22.70 -38.67 -3.61
CA GLN A 484 -22.62 -38.02 -2.29
C GLN A 484 -23.04 -36.51 -2.32
N ARG A 485 -23.79 -36.11 -3.37
CA ARG A 485 -24.28 -34.73 -3.55
C ARG A 485 -23.16 -33.69 -3.48
N TRP A 486 -22.04 -33.97 -4.12
CA TRP A 486 -20.87 -33.08 -4.18
C TRP A 486 -20.26 -32.77 -2.80
N SER A 487 -20.34 -33.71 -1.86
CA SER A 487 -19.80 -33.57 -0.51
C SER A 487 -18.30 -33.82 -0.48
N LEU A 488 -17.51 -32.76 -0.46
CA LEU A 488 -16.06 -32.86 -0.28
C LEU A 488 -15.70 -33.59 1.03
N LYS A 489 -16.44 -33.32 2.12
CA LYS A 489 -16.20 -33.93 3.41
C LYS A 489 -16.37 -35.46 3.40
N ALA A 490 -17.36 -35.96 2.68
CA ALA A 490 -17.55 -37.40 2.49
C ALA A 490 -16.37 -38.02 1.71
N MET A 491 -15.91 -37.34 0.65
CA MET A 491 -14.78 -37.79 -0.14
C MET A 491 -13.45 -37.75 0.60
N HIS A 492 -13.19 -36.69 1.42
CA HIS A 492 -12.04 -36.68 2.31
C HIS A 492 -12.05 -37.89 3.24
N ARG A 493 -13.17 -38.18 3.90
CA ARG A 493 -13.30 -39.34 4.78
C ARG A 493 -13.00 -40.65 4.02
N LEU A 494 -13.56 -40.82 2.83
CA LEU A 494 -13.36 -41.98 2.00
C LEU A 494 -11.88 -42.20 1.68
N ILE A 495 -11.16 -41.14 1.30
CA ILE A 495 -9.74 -41.20 0.95
C ILE A 495 -8.88 -41.52 2.18
N VAL A 496 -9.03 -40.78 3.29
CA VAL A 496 -8.16 -40.95 4.46
C VAL A 496 -8.38 -42.27 5.22
N THR A 497 -9.53 -42.93 5.01
CA THR A 497 -9.80 -44.27 5.59
C THR A 497 -9.38 -45.38 4.66
N SER A 498 -8.94 -45.11 3.44
CA SER A 498 -8.49 -46.12 2.49
C SER A 498 -7.17 -46.76 2.91
N SER A 499 -6.96 -48.01 2.52
CA SER A 499 -5.70 -48.72 2.72
C SER A 499 -4.53 -48.02 2.04
N THR A 500 -4.76 -47.42 0.87
CA THR A 500 -3.74 -46.64 0.13
C THR A 500 -3.23 -45.43 0.93
N TYR A 501 -4.12 -44.72 1.60
CA TYR A 501 -3.72 -43.57 2.42
C TYR A 501 -2.99 -43.99 3.71
N ARG A 502 -3.34 -45.15 4.25
CA ARG A 502 -2.79 -45.70 5.50
C ARG A 502 -1.51 -46.51 5.33
N GLN A 503 -0.96 -46.57 4.14
CA GLN A 503 0.34 -47.20 3.89
C GLN A 503 1.46 -46.41 4.59
N SER A 504 2.51 -47.11 5.02
CA SER A 504 3.71 -46.51 5.51
C SER A 504 4.54 -45.85 4.40
N SER A 505 5.18 -44.72 4.71
CA SER A 505 6.15 -44.07 3.84
C SER A 505 7.54 -44.75 3.87
N PHE A 506 7.84 -45.48 4.94
CA PHE A 506 9.12 -46.12 5.21
C PHE A 506 9.19 -47.61 4.75
N VAL A 507 8.34 -47.98 3.83
CA VAL A 507 8.37 -49.35 3.29
C VAL A 507 9.57 -49.53 2.37
N VAL A 508 10.42 -50.51 2.69
CA VAL A 508 11.49 -50.97 1.81
C VAL A 508 10.99 -52.25 1.10
N ASN A 509 10.77 -52.16 -0.20
CA ASN A 509 10.39 -53.26 -1.04
C ASN A 509 11.14 -53.16 -2.37
N GLU A 510 12.21 -53.94 -2.51
CA GLU A 510 13.10 -53.89 -3.67
C GLU A 510 12.38 -54.23 -4.97
N THR A 511 11.50 -55.23 -4.92
CA THR A 511 10.73 -55.68 -6.10
C THR A 511 9.78 -54.56 -6.56
N ALA A 512 9.03 -53.95 -5.65
CA ALA A 512 8.12 -52.88 -5.98
C ALA A 512 8.89 -51.62 -6.45
N SER A 513 10.03 -51.30 -5.81
CA SER A 513 10.88 -50.19 -6.19
C SER A 513 11.51 -50.38 -7.59
N ALA A 514 11.87 -51.59 -7.93
CA ALA A 514 12.38 -51.91 -9.28
C ALA A 514 11.28 -51.85 -10.35
N ALA A 515 10.06 -52.33 -10.03
CA ALA A 515 8.93 -52.33 -10.95
C ALA A 515 8.29 -50.94 -11.15
N ASP A 516 8.21 -50.12 -10.08
CA ASP A 516 7.61 -48.81 -10.09
C ASP A 516 8.45 -47.81 -9.24
N PRO A 517 9.60 -47.37 -9.75
CA PRO A 517 10.50 -46.50 -9.03
C PRO A 517 9.90 -45.12 -8.73
N LEU A 518 8.94 -44.68 -9.53
CA LEU A 518 8.25 -43.40 -9.37
C LEU A 518 7.02 -43.47 -8.46
N ASN A 519 6.72 -44.66 -7.92
CA ASN A 519 5.54 -44.89 -7.10
C ASN A 519 4.22 -44.51 -7.78
N ASP A 520 4.12 -44.64 -9.11
CA ASP A 520 2.94 -44.28 -9.89
C ASP A 520 1.74 -45.19 -9.58
N LEU A 521 2.00 -46.40 -9.07
CA LEU A 521 1.00 -47.42 -8.70
C LEU A 521 0.65 -47.35 -7.19
N TRP A 522 1.18 -46.41 -6.47
CA TRP A 522 0.84 -46.17 -5.06
C TRP A 522 1.15 -47.35 -4.12
N TRP A 523 2.29 -48.00 -4.31
CA TRP A 523 2.69 -49.15 -3.48
C TRP A 523 3.21 -48.79 -2.10
N ARG A 524 3.50 -47.45 -1.86
CA ARG A 524 3.80 -46.88 -0.57
C ARG A 524 3.21 -45.47 -0.46
N TYR A 525 3.09 -44.95 0.74
CA TYR A 525 2.81 -43.51 0.91
C TYR A 525 4.06 -42.69 0.58
N GLU A 526 3.92 -41.51 0.06
CA GLU A 526 5.05 -40.65 -0.31
C GLU A 526 5.18 -39.54 0.73
N GLN A 527 6.38 -39.43 1.35
CA GLN A 527 6.66 -38.32 2.25
C GLN A 527 6.54 -37.00 1.53
N ARG A 528 5.92 -36.04 2.16
CA ARG A 528 5.76 -34.69 1.59
C ARG A 528 5.89 -33.62 2.62
N ARG A 529 6.50 -32.51 2.21
CA ARG A 529 6.58 -31.32 3.05
C ARG A 529 5.20 -30.70 3.23
N LEU A 530 4.95 -30.19 4.44
CA LEU A 530 3.79 -29.36 4.75
C LEU A 530 3.79 -28.06 3.92
N ASP A 531 2.61 -27.56 3.61
CA ASP A 531 2.44 -26.23 3.02
C ASP A 531 2.87 -25.14 4.03
N ALA A 532 3.33 -23.99 3.54
CA ALA A 532 3.82 -22.88 4.35
C ALA A 532 2.86 -22.49 5.49
N GLU A 533 1.56 -22.44 5.18
CA GLU A 533 0.51 -22.14 6.15
C GLU A 533 0.42 -23.20 7.25
N ALA A 534 0.56 -24.46 6.89
CA ALA A 534 0.52 -25.56 7.85
C ALA A 534 1.77 -25.54 8.76
N ILE A 535 2.96 -25.28 8.21
CA ILE A 535 4.20 -25.16 9.01
C ILE A 535 4.05 -24.03 10.05
N ARG A 536 3.61 -22.84 9.64
CA ARG A 536 3.42 -21.73 10.59
C ARG A 536 2.37 -22.05 11.65
N ASP A 537 1.26 -22.66 11.26
CA ASP A 537 0.20 -23.03 12.18
C ASP A 537 0.66 -24.15 13.15
N SER A 538 1.51 -25.08 12.70
CA SER A 538 2.12 -26.12 13.54
C SER A 538 3.07 -25.50 14.58
N VAL A 539 3.91 -24.55 14.19
CA VAL A 539 4.79 -23.81 15.13
C VAL A 539 3.96 -23.11 16.21
N LEU A 540 2.89 -22.40 15.83
CA LEU A 540 1.98 -21.73 16.77
C LEU A 540 1.21 -22.71 17.65
N THR A 541 0.88 -23.89 17.13
CA THR A 541 0.21 -24.96 17.89
C THR A 541 1.14 -25.57 18.94
N ALA A 542 2.37 -25.89 18.55
CA ALA A 542 3.38 -26.43 19.45
C ALA A 542 3.65 -25.47 20.62
N SER A 543 3.82 -24.18 20.34
CA SER A 543 4.01 -23.14 21.36
C SER A 543 2.77 -22.89 22.24
N GLY A 544 1.58 -23.37 21.83
CA GLY A 544 0.30 -23.12 22.51
C GLY A 544 -0.25 -21.72 22.28
N ARG A 545 0.25 -20.98 21.28
CA ARG A 545 -0.10 -19.59 21.00
C ARG A 545 -1.02 -19.41 19.80
N LEU A 546 -1.41 -20.49 19.11
CA LEU A 546 -2.31 -20.42 17.96
C LEU A 546 -3.69 -19.88 18.39
N ASN A 547 -4.12 -18.83 17.72
CA ASN A 547 -5.48 -18.33 17.83
C ASN A 547 -6.40 -19.10 16.87
N ASN A 548 -7.27 -19.92 17.41
CA ASN A 548 -8.21 -20.77 16.67
C ASN A 548 -9.54 -20.08 16.35
N GLU A 549 -9.67 -18.76 16.61
CA GLU A 549 -10.89 -18.04 16.26
C GLU A 549 -11.16 -18.13 14.75
N LEU A 550 -12.37 -18.56 14.42
CA LEU A 550 -12.85 -18.62 13.04
C LEU A 550 -13.46 -17.26 12.64
N TYR A 551 -13.44 -17.02 11.34
CA TYR A 551 -14.02 -15.84 10.71
C TYR A 551 -13.34 -14.52 11.05
N GLY A 552 -13.87 -13.45 10.46
CA GLY A 552 -13.41 -12.08 10.64
C GLY A 552 -12.39 -11.70 9.57
N LEU A 553 -11.55 -10.76 9.92
CA LEU A 553 -10.68 -10.07 9.00
C LEU A 553 -9.36 -10.79 8.77
N PRO A 554 -8.71 -10.47 7.65
CA PRO A 554 -7.31 -10.85 7.47
C PRO A 554 -6.44 -10.28 8.58
N ILE A 555 -5.35 -10.99 8.84
CA ILE A 555 -4.33 -10.61 9.80
C ILE A 555 -3.05 -10.19 9.09
N PHE A 556 -2.25 -9.39 9.78
CA PHE A 556 -0.96 -8.86 9.31
C PHE A 556 0.11 -9.22 10.36
N PRO A 557 0.66 -10.45 10.34
CA PRO A 557 1.70 -10.85 11.28
C PRO A 557 2.94 -9.95 11.17
N PRO A 558 3.81 -9.90 12.19
CA PRO A 558 5.08 -9.18 12.11
C PRO A 558 5.92 -9.60 10.91
N LEU A 559 6.53 -8.62 10.25
CA LEU A 559 7.49 -8.82 9.17
C LEU A 559 8.91 -8.58 9.71
N PRO A 560 9.93 -9.29 9.19
CA PRO A 560 11.31 -9.05 9.55
C PRO A 560 11.77 -7.64 9.15
N GLY A 561 12.53 -6.97 10.05
CA GLY A 561 13.26 -5.73 9.78
C GLY A 561 12.48 -4.63 9.07
N ASP A 562 13.11 -3.98 8.10
CA ASP A 562 12.59 -2.80 7.40
C ASP A 562 11.62 -3.12 6.24
N ILE A 563 11.28 -4.41 6.05
CA ILE A 563 10.42 -4.83 4.92
C ILE A 563 9.06 -4.11 4.99
N ALA A 564 8.51 -3.91 6.18
CA ALA A 564 7.25 -3.19 6.35
C ALA A 564 7.35 -1.71 5.91
N GLU A 565 8.53 -1.11 5.98
CA GLU A 565 8.79 0.29 5.58
C GLU A 565 8.93 0.46 4.07
N THR A 566 9.25 -0.60 3.32
CA THR A 566 9.41 -0.52 1.86
C THR A 566 8.09 -0.24 1.13
N VAL A 567 6.94 -0.45 1.78
CA VAL A 567 5.60 -0.22 1.20
C VAL A 567 5.07 1.16 1.56
N LYS A 568 5.79 2.22 1.19
CA LYS A 568 5.48 3.61 1.59
C LYS A 568 4.22 4.21 0.95
N TYR A 569 3.77 3.71 -0.20
CA TYR A 569 2.77 4.38 -1.05
C TYR A 569 1.43 3.65 -1.19
N SER A 570 1.19 2.60 -0.42
CA SER A 570 -0.07 1.86 -0.53
C SER A 570 -1.06 2.33 0.53
N GLU A 571 -2.29 2.60 0.13
CA GLU A 571 -3.42 2.77 1.05
C GLU A 571 -3.63 1.52 1.94
N ASN A 572 -3.02 0.40 1.57
CA ASN A 572 -3.00 -0.87 2.25
C ASN A 572 -1.62 -1.13 2.88
N LYS A 573 -1.15 -0.25 3.76
CA LYS A 573 0.05 -0.52 4.53
C LYS A 573 -0.09 -1.81 5.33
N TRP A 574 1.03 -2.54 5.49
CA TRP A 574 1.07 -3.70 6.35
C TRP A 574 0.96 -3.23 7.81
N ASP A 575 -0.27 -3.30 8.36
CA ASP A 575 -0.56 -2.90 9.74
C ASP A 575 -0.28 -4.06 10.69
N THR A 576 0.97 -4.16 11.11
CA THR A 576 1.48 -5.27 11.92
C THR A 576 0.63 -5.48 13.18
N GLN A 577 0.12 -6.68 13.31
CA GLN A 577 -0.64 -7.13 14.48
C GLN A 577 0.23 -8.04 15.32
N VAL A 578 0.49 -7.61 16.54
CA VAL A 578 1.21 -8.39 17.56
C VAL A 578 0.24 -9.06 18.50
N GLY A 579 0.72 -10.06 19.25
CA GLY A 579 -0.08 -10.73 20.28
C GLY A 579 -1.10 -11.72 19.69
N HIS A 580 -2.23 -11.89 20.36
CA HIS A 580 -3.21 -12.94 20.07
C HIS A 580 -3.81 -12.84 18.66
N GLU A 581 -4.14 -11.63 18.20
CA GLU A 581 -4.72 -11.41 16.86
C GLU A 581 -3.75 -11.77 15.73
N GLY A 582 -2.46 -11.42 15.84
CA GLY A 582 -1.44 -11.74 14.85
C GLY A 582 -1.12 -13.25 14.74
N ARG A 583 -1.61 -14.05 15.69
CA ARG A 583 -1.39 -15.51 15.76
C ARG A 583 -2.57 -16.34 15.30
N LYS A 584 -3.53 -15.77 14.60
CA LYS A 584 -4.56 -16.53 13.90
C LYS A 584 -3.95 -17.49 12.88
N ARG A 585 -4.75 -18.50 12.52
CA ARG A 585 -4.39 -19.44 11.46
C ARG A 585 -3.93 -18.72 10.20
N SER A 586 -2.93 -19.27 9.55
CA SER A 586 -2.27 -18.65 8.39
C SER A 586 -3.19 -18.42 7.18
N ILE A 587 -4.32 -19.13 7.11
CA ILE A 587 -5.36 -18.88 6.09
C ILE A 587 -5.94 -17.45 6.18
N TYR A 588 -5.80 -16.77 7.33
CA TYR A 588 -6.25 -15.40 7.54
C TYR A 588 -5.19 -14.34 7.22
N ILE A 589 -3.96 -14.74 6.86
CA ILE A 589 -2.91 -13.77 6.49
C ILE A 589 -3.33 -13.02 5.24
N TYR A 590 -3.27 -11.69 5.30
CA TYR A 590 -3.55 -10.84 4.15
C TYR A 590 -2.57 -11.11 3.01
N GLN A 591 -3.10 -11.39 1.83
CA GLN A 591 -2.30 -11.62 0.62
C GLN A 591 -2.16 -10.30 -0.15
N GLN A 592 -0.97 -9.73 -0.12
CA GLN A 592 -0.65 -8.49 -0.83
C GLN A 592 0.26 -8.80 -2.03
N ARG A 593 -0.16 -8.39 -3.25
CA ARG A 593 0.61 -8.70 -4.48
C ARG A 593 2.03 -8.16 -4.46
N THR A 594 2.22 -7.00 -3.87
CA THR A 594 3.51 -6.29 -3.83
C THR A 594 4.37 -6.65 -2.62
N LEU A 595 3.82 -7.36 -1.65
CA LEU A 595 4.50 -7.72 -0.41
C LEU A 595 4.03 -9.10 0.06
N ASN A 596 4.82 -10.11 -0.20
CA ASN A 596 4.61 -11.45 0.34
C ASN A 596 5.34 -11.59 1.68
N MET A 597 4.69 -12.23 2.65
CA MET A 597 5.33 -12.54 3.93
C MET A 597 6.55 -13.44 3.69
N PRO A 598 7.79 -13.04 4.09
CA PRO A 598 9.02 -13.78 3.74
C PRO A 598 9.04 -15.23 4.20
N PHE A 599 8.54 -15.51 5.41
CA PHE A 599 8.42 -16.88 5.91
C PHE A 599 7.54 -17.75 4.99
N MET A 600 6.38 -17.21 4.56
CA MET A 600 5.48 -17.93 3.66
C MET A 600 6.12 -18.14 2.28
N GLN A 601 6.84 -17.15 1.79
CA GLN A 601 7.54 -17.22 0.50
C GLN A 601 8.68 -18.23 0.53
N ALA A 602 9.45 -18.32 1.62
CA ALA A 602 10.52 -19.31 1.78
C ALA A 602 9.99 -20.75 1.67
N PHE A 603 8.74 -21.00 2.10
CA PHE A 603 8.07 -22.30 2.01
C PHE A 603 7.10 -22.43 0.82
N ASP A 604 7.39 -21.74 -0.28
CA ASP A 604 6.68 -21.85 -1.57
C ASP A 604 5.18 -21.49 -1.50
N SER A 605 4.78 -20.53 -0.66
CA SER A 605 3.41 -20.02 -0.72
C SER A 605 3.12 -19.43 -2.10
N THR A 606 1.88 -19.57 -2.56
CA THR A 606 1.47 -19.04 -3.86
C THR A 606 1.42 -17.52 -3.85
N VAL A 607 2.00 -16.91 -4.87
CA VAL A 607 1.80 -15.49 -5.18
C VAL A 607 0.43 -15.33 -5.85
N CYS A 608 -0.33 -14.29 -5.45
CA CYS A 608 -1.71 -14.08 -5.93
C CYS A 608 -1.80 -13.40 -7.31
N ASP A 609 -0.82 -13.63 -8.19
CA ASP A 609 -0.75 -13.02 -9.52
C ASP A 609 -1.54 -13.80 -10.55
N GLU A 610 -1.54 -15.12 -10.45
CA GLU A 610 -2.15 -16.03 -11.38
C GLU A 610 -2.77 -17.24 -10.70
N SER A 611 -3.73 -17.87 -11.37
CA SER A 611 -4.29 -19.16 -10.95
C SER A 611 -3.30 -20.27 -11.21
N ARG A 612 -2.89 -21.00 -10.16
CA ARG A 612 -1.97 -22.12 -10.25
C ARG A 612 -2.67 -23.44 -9.92
N PRO A 613 -2.50 -24.47 -10.75
CA PRO A 613 -3.14 -25.79 -10.54
C PRO A 613 -2.51 -26.56 -9.37
N ARG A 614 -1.25 -26.31 -9.09
CA ARG A 614 -0.47 -26.96 -8.01
C ARG A 614 0.51 -25.95 -7.40
N ARG A 615 0.85 -26.15 -6.14
CA ARG A 615 1.98 -25.46 -5.52
C ARG A 615 3.30 -26.05 -6.02
N ARG A 616 4.30 -25.23 -6.11
CA ARG A 616 5.68 -25.70 -6.21
C ARG A 616 6.11 -26.19 -4.84
N THR A 617 6.97 -27.18 -4.79
CA THR A 617 7.63 -27.63 -3.58
C THR A 617 9.12 -27.66 -3.88
N SER A 618 9.87 -26.79 -3.20
CA SER A 618 11.33 -26.74 -3.30
C SER A 618 11.95 -27.17 -1.97
N VAL A 619 13.20 -27.57 -2.02
CA VAL A 619 14.04 -27.81 -0.85
C VAL A 619 15.22 -26.86 -0.97
N THR A 620 15.30 -25.87 -0.08
CA THR A 620 16.32 -24.83 -0.14
C THR A 620 16.95 -24.59 1.24
N PRO A 621 18.22 -24.20 1.31
CA PRO A 621 18.86 -23.82 2.58
C PRO A 621 18.15 -22.70 3.32
N LEU A 622 17.47 -21.80 2.58
CA LEU A 622 16.71 -20.70 3.16
C LEU A 622 15.56 -21.19 4.05
N GLN A 623 14.97 -22.35 3.75
CA GLN A 623 13.91 -22.93 4.57
C GLN A 623 14.43 -23.36 5.93
N ALA A 624 15.55 -24.09 5.98
CA ALA A 624 16.19 -24.50 7.22
C ALA A 624 16.68 -23.27 8.00
N LEU A 625 17.25 -22.27 7.31
CA LEU A 625 17.67 -21.02 7.92
C LEU A 625 16.49 -20.23 8.53
N SER A 626 15.35 -20.20 7.84
CA SER A 626 14.14 -19.52 8.33
C SER A 626 13.56 -20.19 9.58
N LEU A 627 13.66 -21.54 9.68
CA LEU A 627 13.21 -22.28 10.86
C LEU A 627 14.21 -22.13 12.01
N PHE A 628 15.51 -22.07 11.74
CA PHE A 628 16.53 -22.06 12.78
C PHE A 628 16.85 -20.65 13.29
N ASN A 629 16.93 -19.64 12.42
CA ASN A 629 17.32 -18.27 12.74
C ASN A 629 16.19 -17.23 12.65
N GLY A 630 15.02 -17.61 12.12
CA GLY A 630 13.94 -16.65 11.96
C GLY A 630 13.37 -16.17 13.30
N ASP A 631 13.15 -14.86 13.46
CA ASP A 631 12.62 -14.24 14.67
C ASP A 631 11.31 -14.89 15.13
N PHE A 632 10.41 -15.17 14.18
CA PHE A 632 9.14 -15.82 14.46
C PHE A 632 9.32 -17.19 15.14
N VAL A 633 10.19 -18.05 14.60
CA VAL A 633 10.40 -19.41 15.14
C VAL A 633 11.14 -19.34 16.48
N ASN A 634 12.11 -18.44 16.63
CA ASN A 634 12.82 -18.23 17.89
C ASN A 634 11.89 -17.72 18.99
N GLU A 635 10.97 -16.81 18.69
CA GLU A 635 9.96 -16.35 19.65
C GLU A 635 9.02 -17.49 20.05
N GLU A 636 8.59 -18.32 19.10
CA GLU A 636 7.69 -19.44 19.38
C GLU A 636 8.41 -20.62 20.07
N ALA A 637 9.70 -20.86 19.79
CA ALA A 637 10.52 -21.83 20.53
C ALA A 637 10.65 -21.43 22.01
N THR A 638 10.85 -20.14 22.26
CA THR A 638 10.88 -19.60 23.64
C THR A 638 9.53 -19.78 24.34
N ALA A 639 8.43 -19.60 23.62
CA ALA A 639 7.09 -19.81 24.16
C ALA A 639 6.81 -21.30 24.43
N LEU A 640 7.28 -22.19 23.55
CA LEU A 640 7.20 -23.65 23.75
C LEU A 640 8.01 -24.09 24.97
N ALA A 641 9.24 -23.61 25.14
CA ALA A 641 10.07 -23.91 26.30
C ALA A 641 9.39 -23.46 27.60
N LYS A 642 8.82 -22.24 27.63
CA LYS A 642 8.06 -21.75 28.80
C LYS A 642 6.81 -22.58 29.07
N ARG A 643 6.13 -23.07 28.03
CA ARG A 643 4.98 -23.95 28.15
C ARG A 643 5.39 -25.28 28.76
N VAL A 644 6.44 -25.90 28.26
CA VAL A 644 6.97 -27.18 28.75
C VAL A 644 7.44 -27.06 30.22
N LEU A 645 8.19 -25.99 30.56
CA LEU A 645 8.60 -25.73 31.93
C LEU A 645 7.42 -25.60 32.91
N ARG A 646 6.37 -24.91 32.50
CA ARG A 646 5.19 -24.72 33.33
C ARG A 646 4.43 -26.05 33.55
N GLU A 647 4.35 -26.90 32.55
CA GLU A 647 3.56 -28.13 32.55
C GLU A 647 4.35 -29.34 33.13
N ALA A 648 5.68 -29.30 33.09
CA ALA A 648 6.58 -30.35 33.59
C ALA A 648 7.61 -29.78 34.57
N ALA A 649 7.18 -28.94 35.51
CA ALA A 649 8.08 -28.32 36.48
C ALA A 649 8.92 -29.36 37.23
N GLY A 650 10.25 -29.23 37.21
CA GLY A 650 11.20 -30.04 37.95
C GLY A 650 11.53 -31.43 37.39
N SER A 651 10.96 -31.83 36.24
CA SER A 651 11.22 -33.14 35.64
C SER A 651 11.77 -33.02 34.19
N VAL A 652 13.08 -33.13 34.03
CA VAL A 652 13.73 -33.11 32.72
C VAL A 652 13.19 -34.20 31.77
N PRO A 653 12.99 -35.48 32.20
CA PRO A 653 12.40 -36.48 31.30
C PRO A 653 11.00 -36.10 30.82
N GLU A 654 10.17 -35.50 31.69
CA GLU A 654 8.83 -35.08 31.34
C GLU A 654 8.85 -33.84 30.41
N GLN A 655 9.81 -32.93 30.62
CA GLN A 655 10.01 -31.80 29.70
C GLN A 655 10.34 -32.26 28.26
N ILE A 656 11.26 -33.22 28.14
CA ILE A 656 11.60 -33.83 26.85
C ILE A 656 10.38 -34.52 26.23
N ARG A 657 9.67 -35.32 27.01
CA ARG A 657 8.46 -36.02 26.56
C ARG A 657 7.39 -35.05 26.03
N LEU A 658 7.13 -33.98 26.75
CA LEU A 658 6.16 -32.95 26.33
C LEU A 658 6.62 -32.18 25.09
N ALA A 659 7.90 -31.82 25.00
CA ALA A 659 8.44 -31.14 23.82
C ALA A 659 8.27 -31.99 22.56
N TYR A 660 8.64 -33.29 22.60
CA TYR A 660 8.40 -34.23 21.49
C TYR A 660 6.92 -34.36 21.16
N ARG A 661 6.06 -34.50 22.18
CA ARG A 661 4.63 -34.64 21.97
C ARG A 661 4.01 -33.42 21.30
N TYR A 662 4.44 -32.20 21.65
CA TYR A 662 3.90 -30.97 21.07
C TYR A 662 4.43 -30.69 19.68
N THR A 663 5.64 -31.10 19.37
CA THR A 663 6.26 -30.87 18.05
C THR A 663 6.05 -32.03 17.10
N LEU A 664 6.38 -33.26 17.54
CA LEU A 664 6.44 -34.45 16.67
C LEU A 664 5.30 -35.45 16.90
N SER A 665 4.38 -35.14 17.83
CA SER A 665 3.21 -35.98 18.15
C SER A 665 3.53 -37.41 18.59
N ARG A 666 4.76 -37.69 19.01
CA ARG A 666 5.23 -38.97 19.54
C ARG A 666 6.06 -38.79 20.80
N PRO A 667 6.28 -39.84 21.61
CA PRO A 667 7.32 -39.82 22.63
C PRO A 667 8.71 -39.86 22.00
N PRO A 668 9.76 -39.40 22.74
CA PRO A 668 11.15 -39.60 22.33
C PRO A 668 11.51 -41.10 22.35
N SER A 669 12.43 -41.49 21.50
CA SER A 669 13.06 -42.83 21.65
C SER A 669 13.94 -42.89 22.91
N PRO A 670 14.31 -44.06 23.41
CA PRO A 670 15.24 -44.18 24.53
C PRO A 670 16.57 -43.45 24.31
N GLU A 671 17.07 -43.48 23.09
CA GLU A 671 18.33 -42.80 22.70
C GLU A 671 18.16 -41.29 22.67
N GLU A 672 17.08 -40.80 22.09
CA GLU A 672 16.72 -39.35 22.08
C GLU A 672 16.52 -38.84 23.51
N ALA A 673 15.79 -39.57 24.34
CA ALA A 673 15.54 -39.21 25.73
C ALA A 673 16.83 -39.13 26.56
N LYS A 674 17.75 -40.07 26.36
CA LYS A 674 19.05 -40.07 27.00
C LYS A 674 19.91 -38.90 26.54
N HIS A 675 20.07 -38.74 25.21
CA HIS A 675 20.93 -37.70 24.63
C HIS A 675 20.51 -36.29 25.06
N PHE A 676 19.23 -35.97 24.93
CA PHE A 676 18.74 -34.65 25.35
C PHE A 676 18.64 -34.52 26.85
N GLY A 677 18.42 -35.63 27.61
CA GLY A 677 18.47 -35.63 29.05
C GLY A 677 19.86 -35.23 29.58
N ASP A 678 20.90 -35.85 29.06
CA ASP A 678 22.28 -35.54 29.42
C ASP A 678 22.61 -34.08 29.08
N LEU A 679 22.19 -33.58 27.91
CA LEU A 679 22.42 -32.21 27.48
C LEU A 679 21.73 -31.18 28.38
N LEU A 680 20.48 -31.41 28.77
CA LEU A 680 19.71 -30.47 29.62
C LEU A 680 20.18 -30.48 31.07
N VAL A 681 20.63 -31.63 31.59
CA VAL A 681 21.16 -31.75 32.95
C VAL A 681 22.54 -31.12 33.11
N GLN A 682 23.40 -31.19 32.08
CA GLN A 682 24.76 -30.64 32.10
C GLN A 682 24.83 -29.16 31.72
N ALA A 683 23.73 -28.57 31.29
CA ALA A 683 23.68 -27.18 30.86
C ALA A 683 23.88 -26.20 32.02
N GLU A 684 24.75 -25.23 31.86
CA GLU A 684 24.95 -24.12 32.82
C GLU A 684 23.67 -23.27 32.98
N ASP A 685 22.96 -23.05 31.87
CA ASP A 685 21.64 -22.44 31.84
C ASP A 685 20.58 -23.42 31.30
N PRO A 686 19.88 -24.14 32.19
CA PRO A 686 18.85 -25.09 31.77
C PRO A 686 17.70 -24.48 30.96
N ALA A 687 17.36 -23.19 31.20
CA ALA A 687 16.29 -22.53 30.49
C ALA A 687 16.69 -22.21 29.06
N ALA A 688 17.92 -21.72 28.86
CA ALA A 688 18.49 -21.48 27.52
C ALA A 688 18.68 -22.80 26.75
N ALA A 689 19.14 -23.86 27.43
CA ALA A 689 19.30 -25.18 26.83
C ALA A 689 17.95 -25.77 26.36
N LEU A 690 16.91 -25.68 27.20
CA LEU A 690 15.56 -26.13 26.83
C LEU A 690 15.00 -25.29 25.66
N ASN A 691 15.23 -23.99 25.60
CA ASN A 691 14.86 -23.17 24.46
C ASN A 691 15.58 -23.61 23.18
N GLY A 692 16.90 -23.85 23.28
CA GLY A 692 17.70 -24.41 22.17
C GLY A 692 17.16 -25.75 21.70
N PHE A 693 16.82 -26.65 22.61
CA PHE A 693 16.22 -27.95 22.32
C PHE A 693 14.87 -27.81 21.58
N CYS A 694 13.98 -26.96 22.09
CA CYS A 694 12.70 -26.69 21.44
C CYS A 694 12.89 -26.14 20.01
N ARG A 695 13.88 -25.27 19.80
CA ARG A 695 14.24 -24.73 18.48
C ARG A 695 14.73 -25.82 17.53
N VAL A 696 15.55 -26.74 18.03
CA VAL A 696 16.02 -27.90 17.24
C VAL A 696 14.85 -28.75 16.78
N LEU A 697 13.92 -29.09 17.68
CA LEU A 697 12.74 -29.89 17.33
C LEU A 697 11.88 -29.24 16.25
N LEU A 698 11.66 -27.93 16.32
CA LEU A 698 10.91 -27.17 15.31
C LEU A 698 11.62 -27.09 13.96
N ASN A 699 12.93 -27.42 13.89
CA ASN A 699 13.73 -27.42 12.68
C ASN A 699 14.01 -28.83 12.12
N THR A 700 13.46 -29.87 12.72
CA THR A 700 13.62 -31.25 12.21
C THR A 700 12.80 -31.48 10.93
N ASN A 701 13.28 -32.40 10.10
CA ASN A 701 12.49 -32.86 8.94
C ASN A 701 11.16 -33.45 9.38
N GLU A 702 11.14 -34.21 10.48
CA GLU A 702 9.94 -34.84 11.02
C GLU A 702 8.86 -33.80 11.40
N PHE A 703 9.26 -32.55 11.77
CA PHE A 703 8.31 -31.47 12.04
C PHE A 703 7.67 -30.89 10.78
N VAL A 704 8.41 -30.85 9.66
CA VAL A 704 7.96 -30.19 8.42
C VAL A 704 7.47 -31.13 7.33
N TYR A 705 7.68 -32.45 7.47
CA TYR A 705 7.19 -33.45 6.54
C TYR A 705 6.09 -34.30 7.15
N ILE A 706 5.20 -34.79 6.31
CA ILE A 706 4.18 -35.78 6.65
C ILE A 706 4.69 -37.15 6.14
N ASP A 707 4.63 -38.13 7.02
CA ASP A 707 4.92 -39.52 6.77
C ASP A 707 3.69 -40.31 6.33
#